data_38bc9e89e036ef8e22af5211487b662a
#
_entry.id   38bc9e89e036ef8e22af5211487b662a
#
_cell.length_a   1.000
_cell.length_b   1.000
_cell.length_c   1.000
_cell.angle_alpha   90.00
_cell.angle_beta   90.00
_cell.angle_gamma   90.00
#
_symmetry.space_group_name_H-M   'P 1'
#
loop_
_entity.id
_entity.type
_entity.pdbx_description
1 polymer ?
#
loop_
_entity_poly.entity_id
_entity_poly.type
_entity_poly.pdbx_seq_one_letter_code
_entity_poly.pdbx_strand_id
1 'polypeptide(L)'
;MSDRSARLLLPRPGAGTTRRFVLLAGVFTAGSLAMLSDLLLLVVDPLNTTGGCALAAGADPDHTSLANYLPLSVPAYRRCVDTYLGPWKLLGLPLLGTVGVLALAVLVHLLIPRWKQHRTQAVPLDQAELTEWLTALATRCGLPRTPAFVVDRAAPFSVNAVALGRFGRYSLRLDLGLVTLYRTDRRAFEATLLHEYAHLRNRDVDLTYLTIALWRVFLVCVVLPFVVAVGWKLLPAVLAPTFHSPPPAPLARDLALAAAMVLLMQLTTAELLRAREIHADLDAVAHGADPGYWTRQQRRRTAERRRGPVAAAGRAVRALLRTHPSWEARAAALADAAAPVAVRPPQLVLTGVSVAVLGYLLTFTPGLNTYLPTWLGDPGVWPAALLAAVVAAGAVRRSVVHAPPGAARPSGIRAGLWFGAGHLLGELVCSQFLGLDWAPRFPEALLLLLPVLVPAAVLWWTAGCAALSTGLRPGLRRSAAGVATVSVAAAAFAWWYGWWQAAGTSFAAGMPYSSATALSFLNAGFEPSEQLSPSPTSDVIANLTLIVVLLARFRWTVWLTVALWLVPLVIPLLGGVRARAAGVLPGLLCGAAVGAGALALTHRAQVWIWRDEQPFVPALTVYTGWIFVLLLCGAVLAAASGALMGRGSGAAAAVGAGTATAAGLTVLLAVNATDGCVPALETVRASCGFPAGNGRQLLAFFLPQFLAVAGMVSIVAALPFAAAARLRRRAPVAPRCPEAEPSPKYRVVRRICGAVGCLALLGLGLVGYTTPGGARSGPVGSGPDPTVTALQRRPVDSLTAGLQVWAWGYFGGRSIMQQYEHALAAADRSVGPDGNVDAAALRHACTDLLNAADRADAYFPVPVASEQAAWTAALANTRTQARHCLDAPPPAGPAEMDRFFTALDPQPDPVAAIFDHLLSLSGPTQRLLLP
;
A
#
# COMPACT_ATOMS: atom_id res chain seq x y z
N MET A 1 -45.17 14.85 7.63
CA MET A 1 -44.14 13.89 7.99
C MET A 1 -43.77 14.15 9.44
N SER A 2 -44.01 13.21 10.33
CA SER A 2 -43.83 13.41 11.76
C SER A 2 -42.34 13.63 12.08
N ASP A 3 -42.07 14.45 13.08
CA ASP A 3 -40.70 14.81 13.59
C ASP A 3 -39.85 13.56 13.93
N ARG A 4 -40.44 12.42 14.22
CA ARG A 4 -39.82 11.11 14.38
C ARG A 4 -39.16 10.55 13.10
N SER A 5 -39.76 10.77 11.92
CA SER A 5 -39.24 10.28 10.64
C SER A 5 -38.00 11.09 10.20
N ALA A 6 -37.94 12.38 10.53
CA ALA A 6 -36.80 13.23 10.25
C ALA A 6 -35.59 12.85 11.14
N ARG A 7 -35.82 12.42 12.39
CA ARG A 7 -34.73 11.97 13.32
C ARG A 7 -34.12 10.63 12.94
N LEU A 8 -34.83 9.75 12.24
CA LEU A 8 -34.31 8.47 11.77
C LEU A 8 -33.42 8.59 10.53
N LEU A 9 -33.42 9.72 9.83
CA LEU A 9 -32.62 9.99 8.62
C LEU A 9 -31.27 10.65 8.92
N LEU A 10 -31.06 11.18 10.13
CA LEU A 10 -29.75 11.71 10.51
C LEU A 10 -28.75 10.55 10.70
N PRO A 11 -27.61 10.56 10.00
CA PRO A 11 -26.56 9.55 10.21
C PRO A 11 -26.11 9.61 11.69
N ARG A 12 -25.97 8.43 12.31
CA ARG A 12 -25.44 8.34 13.68
C ARG A 12 -24.20 9.22 13.81
N PRO A 13 -24.18 10.21 14.69
CA PRO A 13 -23.09 11.19 14.77
C PRO A 13 -21.71 10.56 14.94
N GLY A 14 -21.60 9.44 15.66
CA GLY A 14 -20.35 8.75 15.96
C GLY A 14 -19.61 8.11 14.77
N ALA A 15 -20.26 7.83 13.64
CA ALA A 15 -19.61 7.10 12.55
C ALA A 15 -18.45 7.86 11.86
N GLY A 16 -18.43 9.20 11.93
CA GLY A 16 -17.35 10.02 11.38
C GLY A 16 -16.13 10.07 12.30
N THR A 17 -16.34 10.06 13.60
CA THR A 17 -15.28 10.08 14.62
C THR A 17 -14.60 8.73 14.74
N THR A 18 -15.36 7.62 14.63
CA THR A 18 -14.81 6.26 14.63
C THR A 18 -13.74 6.05 13.55
N ARG A 19 -13.98 6.54 12.32
CA ARG A 19 -12.98 6.40 11.23
C ARG A 19 -11.71 7.18 11.51
N ARG A 20 -11.81 8.38 12.08
CA ARG A 20 -10.64 9.16 12.48
C ARG A 20 -9.87 8.47 13.61
N PHE A 21 -10.58 7.80 14.51
CA PHE A 21 -9.95 7.00 15.55
C PHE A 21 -9.24 5.77 14.97
N VAL A 22 -9.83 5.09 13.97
CA VAL A 22 -9.16 3.99 13.24
C VAL A 22 -7.87 4.48 12.59
N LEU A 23 -7.87 5.67 11.98
CA LEU A 23 -6.66 6.28 11.44
C LEU A 23 -5.60 6.49 12.53
N LEU A 24 -5.98 7.10 13.65
CA LEU A 24 -5.07 7.33 14.78
C LEU A 24 -4.50 6.01 15.32
N ALA A 25 -5.35 5.01 15.52
CA ALA A 25 -4.93 3.70 16.01
C ALA A 25 -3.98 2.99 15.03
N GLY A 26 -4.25 3.10 13.72
CA GLY A 26 -3.37 2.57 12.67
C GLY A 26 -1.98 3.21 12.70
N VAL A 27 -1.92 4.54 12.73
CA VAL A 27 -0.67 5.30 12.82
C VAL A 27 0.10 4.97 14.11
N PHE A 28 -0.61 4.89 15.25
CA PHE A 28 -0.02 4.49 16.52
C PHE A 28 0.61 3.09 16.45
N THR A 29 -0.15 2.10 15.96
CA THR A 29 0.32 0.70 15.93
C THR A 29 1.50 0.52 14.99
N ALA A 30 1.41 1.05 13.76
CA ALA A 30 2.49 0.94 12.79
C ALA A 30 3.74 1.72 13.21
N GLY A 31 3.57 2.95 13.71
CA GLY A 31 4.67 3.74 14.24
C GLY A 31 5.35 3.11 15.45
N SER A 32 4.55 2.51 16.36
CA SER A 32 5.11 1.78 17.50
C SER A 32 5.89 0.54 17.05
N LEU A 33 5.34 -0.24 16.12
CA LEU A 33 5.98 -1.45 15.63
C LEU A 33 7.33 -1.14 14.94
N ALA A 34 7.33 -0.16 14.02
CA ALA A 34 8.53 0.22 13.30
C ALA A 34 9.60 0.77 14.25
N MET A 35 9.26 1.77 15.09
CA MET A 35 10.23 2.38 16.00
C MET A 35 10.74 1.42 17.08
N LEU A 36 9.92 0.48 17.56
CA LEU A 36 10.37 -0.57 18.48
C LEU A 36 11.24 -1.61 17.77
N SER A 37 10.96 -1.91 16.51
CA SER A 37 11.82 -2.78 15.69
C SER A 37 13.21 -2.17 15.52
N ASP A 38 13.28 -0.90 15.11
CA ASP A 38 14.53 -0.20 14.92
C ASP A 38 15.28 -0.01 16.24
N LEU A 39 14.58 0.36 17.33
CA LEU A 39 15.16 0.46 18.68
C LEU A 39 15.77 -0.87 19.13
N LEU A 40 15.06 -1.97 18.89
CA LEU A 40 15.54 -3.30 19.25
C LEU A 40 16.80 -3.67 18.45
N LEU A 41 16.81 -3.41 17.14
CA LEU A 41 17.96 -3.63 16.29
C LEU A 41 19.18 -2.79 16.73
N LEU A 42 18.96 -1.54 17.09
CA LEU A 42 20.03 -0.68 17.62
C LEU A 42 20.70 -1.25 18.90
N VAL A 43 19.94 -2.03 19.71
CA VAL A 43 20.42 -2.59 20.98
C VAL A 43 20.93 -4.02 20.81
N VAL A 44 20.20 -4.88 20.05
CA VAL A 44 20.42 -6.34 19.98
C VAL A 44 21.33 -6.71 18.80
N ASP A 45 21.41 -5.88 17.79
CA ASP A 45 22.20 -6.11 16.56
C ASP A 45 23.26 -5.02 16.35
N PRO A 46 24.31 -4.98 17.20
CA PRO A 46 25.36 -3.97 17.06
C PRO A 46 26.14 -4.08 15.74
N LEU A 47 26.12 -5.27 15.12
CA LEU A 47 26.84 -5.56 13.87
C LEU A 47 26.00 -5.29 12.61
N ASN A 48 24.78 -4.82 12.76
CA ASN A 48 23.85 -4.60 11.64
C ASN A 48 23.74 -5.82 10.72
N THR A 49 23.35 -6.95 11.27
CA THR A 49 23.26 -8.25 10.55
C THR A 49 22.40 -8.16 9.28
N THR A 50 21.29 -7.43 9.33
CA THR A 50 20.42 -7.26 8.15
C THR A 50 21.14 -6.54 7.01
N GLY A 51 21.87 -5.47 7.32
CA GLY A 51 22.71 -4.75 6.36
C GLY A 51 23.91 -5.57 5.91
N GLY A 52 24.56 -6.28 6.83
CA GLY A 52 25.68 -7.15 6.54
C GLY A 52 25.32 -8.32 5.62
N CYS A 53 24.19 -8.99 5.89
CA CYS A 53 23.66 -10.02 5.00
C CYS A 53 23.27 -9.46 3.62
N ALA A 54 22.76 -8.22 3.55
CA ALA A 54 22.46 -7.55 2.29
C ALA A 54 23.75 -7.25 1.49
N LEU A 55 24.79 -6.74 2.14
CA LEU A 55 26.10 -6.52 1.53
C LEU A 55 26.72 -7.83 1.04
N ALA A 56 26.65 -8.91 1.85
CA ALA A 56 27.08 -10.25 1.47
C ALA A 56 26.36 -10.76 0.22
N ALA A 57 25.07 -10.42 0.08
CA ALA A 57 24.27 -10.71 -1.10
C ALA A 57 24.57 -9.81 -2.31
N GLY A 58 25.46 -8.82 -2.17
CA GLY A 58 25.85 -7.91 -3.24
C GLY A 58 25.05 -6.62 -3.33
N ALA A 59 24.32 -6.22 -2.27
CA ALA A 59 23.67 -4.92 -2.22
C ALA A 59 24.70 -3.77 -2.26
N ASP A 60 24.33 -2.68 -2.94
CA ASP A 60 25.11 -1.46 -3.01
C ASP A 60 24.47 -0.42 -2.07
N PRO A 61 25.14 -0.03 -0.97
CA PRO A 61 24.56 0.91 -0.01
C PRO A 61 24.34 2.31 -0.57
N ASP A 62 25.10 2.67 -1.63
CA ASP A 62 25.02 4.00 -2.23
C ASP A 62 23.93 4.13 -3.29
N HIS A 63 23.27 3.03 -3.65
CA HIS A 63 22.21 3.01 -4.65
C HIS A 63 20.93 2.33 -4.14
N THR A 64 19.85 3.09 -4.09
CA THR A 64 18.50 2.60 -3.76
C THR A 64 17.75 2.09 -5.00
N SER A 65 18.40 1.27 -5.79
CA SER A 65 17.78 0.70 -6.99
C SER A 65 16.98 -0.56 -6.66
N LEU A 66 16.02 -0.90 -7.53
CA LEU A 66 15.31 -2.19 -7.49
C LEU A 66 16.31 -3.37 -7.41
N ALA A 67 17.48 -3.22 -8.03
CA ALA A 67 18.58 -4.18 -7.96
C ALA A 67 19.07 -4.48 -6.52
N ASN A 68 18.95 -3.54 -5.59
CA ASN A 68 19.29 -3.76 -4.18
C ASN A 68 18.25 -4.54 -3.40
N TYR A 69 16.99 -4.60 -3.88
CA TYR A 69 15.93 -5.37 -3.24
C TYR A 69 15.86 -6.81 -3.74
N LEU A 70 16.37 -7.09 -4.94
CA LEU A 70 16.41 -8.45 -5.49
C LEU A 70 17.25 -9.41 -4.62
N PRO A 71 18.46 -9.04 -4.13
CA PRO A 71 19.21 -9.89 -3.23
C PRO A 71 18.48 -10.23 -1.93
N LEU A 72 17.60 -9.36 -1.43
CA LEU A 72 16.84 -9.58 -0.22
C LEU A 72 15.71 -10.63 -0.39
N SER A 73 15.33 -10.93 -1.60
CA SER A 73 14.32 -11.94 -1.92
C SER A 73 14.86 -13.37 -2.00
N VAL A 74 16.18 -13.55 -2.06
CA VAL A 74 16.79 -14.87 -2.21
C VAL A 74 16.77 -15.67 -0.90
N PRO A 75 16.59 -17.00 -0.96
CA PRO A 75 16.56 -17.84 0.25
C PRO A 75 17.83 -17.76 1.10
N ALA A 76 19.00 -17.50 0.48
CA ALA A 76 20.28 -17.33 1.15
C ALA A 76 20.28 -16.12 2.12
N TYR A 77 19.67 -15.00 1.72
CA TYR A 77 19.53 -13.84 2.59
C TYR A 77 18.74 -14.17 3.86
N ARG A 78 17.61 -14.84 3.69
CA ARG A 78 16.78 -15.26 4.82
C ARG A 78 17.55 -16.20 5.76
N ARG A 79 18.29 -17.20 5.23
CA ARG A 79 19.12 -18.10 6.04
C ARG A 79 20.21 -17.33 6.80
N CYS A 80 20.87 -16.37 6.15
CA CYS A 80 21.88 -15.52 6.79
C CYS A 80 21.28 -14.76 7.99
N VAL A 81 20.18 -14.07 7.78
CA VAL A 81 19.49 -13.32 8.85
C VAL A 81 19.00 -14.25 9.97
N ASP A 82 18.42 -15.41 9.61
CA ASP A 82 17.93 -16.38 10.59
C ASP A 82 19.02 -16.95 11.49
N THR A 83 20.24 -17.11 10.96
CA THR A 83 21.38 -17.63 11.73
C THR A 83 21.78 -16.70 12.88
N TYR A 84 21.70 -15.38 12.69
CA TYR A 84 22.20 -14.41 13.68
C TYR A 84 21.09 -13.74 14.49
N LEU A 85 19.95 -13.45 13.88
CA LEU A 85 18.85 -12.73 14.52
C LEU A 85 17.63 -13.62 14.78
N GLY A 86 17.22 -14.41 13.80
CA GLY A 86 16.05 -15.26 13.84
C GLY A 86 14.70 -14.50 13.90
N PRO A 87 13.59 -15.19 13.65
CA PRO A 87 12.26 -14.56 13.56
C PRO A 87 11.78 -13.98 14.90
N TRP A 88 12.20 -14.55 16.02
CA TRP A 88 11.81 -14.07 17.32
C TRP A 88 12.35 -12.68 17.62
N LYS A 89 13.63 -12.44 17.36
CA LYS A 89 14.25 -11.13 17.60
C LYS A 89 13.73 -10.09 16.62
N LEU A 90 13.61 -10.44 15.33
CA LEU A 90 13.21 -9.50 14.30
C LEU A 90 11.71 -9.17 14.28
N LEU A 91 10.84 -10.12 14.62
CA LEU A 91 9.40 -9.95 14.50
C LEU A 91 8.68 -10.15 15.84
N GLY A 92 9.03 -11.21 16.58
CA GLY A 92 8.35 -11.59 17.83
C GLY A 92 8.44 -10.51 18.91
N LEU A 93 9.65 -10.05 19.21
CA LEU A 93 9.87 -9.03 20.25
C LEU A 93 9.26 -7.67 19.90
N PRO A 94 9.42 -7.11 18.68
CA PRO A 94 8.73 -5.86 18.31
C PRO A 94 7.21 -5.95 18.35
N LEU A 95 6.63 -7.08 17.94
CA LEU A 95 5.19 -7.32 18.04
C LEU A 95 4.75 -7.39 19.50
N LEU A 96 5.46 -8.14 20.35
CA LEU A 96 5.18 -8.21 21.77
C LEU A 96 5.29 -6.84 22.44
N GLY A 97 6.34 -6.08 22.13
CA GLY A 97 6.50 -4.70 22.58
C GLY A 97 5.34 -3.81 22.16
N THR A 98 4.90 -3.91 20.90
CA THR A 98 3.75 -3.16 20.39
C THR A 98 2.45 -3.52 21.11
N VAL A 99 2.21 -4.82 21.36
CA VAL A 99 1.07 -5.28 22.15
C VAL A 99 1.16 -4.77 23.59
N GLY A 100 2.36 -4.81 24.19
CA GLY A 100 2.62 -4.25 25.52
C GLY A 100 2.31 -2.76 25.63
N VAL A 101 2.73 -1.97 24.64
CA VAL A 101 2.46 -0.52 24.54
C VAL A 101 0.94 -0.27 24.37
N LEU A 102 0.24 -1.07 23.57
CA LEU A 102 -1.22 -1.00 23.44
C LEU A 102 -1.92 -1.36 24.76
N ALA A 103 -1.49 -2.42 25.44
CA ALA A 103 -2.03 -2.83 26.74
C ALA A 103 -1.80 -1.72 27.79
N LEU A 104 -0.63 -1.11 27.80
CA LEU A 104 -0.32 0.01 28.68
C LEU A 104 -1.20 1.23 28.39
N ALA A 105 -1.44 1.53 27.11
CA ALA A 105 -2.35 2.62 26.73
C ALA A 105 -3.79 2.36 27.22
N VAL A 106 -4.26 1.11 27.14
CA VAL A 106 -5.55 0.72 27.71
C VAL A 106 -5.54 0.86 29.24
N LEU A 107 -4.49 0.42 29.91
CA LEU A 107 -4.34 0.58 31.36
C LEU A 107 -4.35 2.05 31.77
N VAL A 108 -3.58 2.89 31.10
CA VAL A 108 -3.56 4.35 31.31
C VAL A 108 -4.94 4.95 31.08
N HIS A 109 -5.65 4.54 30.00
CA HIS A 109 -7.03 4.91 29.75
C HIS A 109 -7.95 4.59 30.95
N LEU A 110 -7.79 3.42 31.57
CA LEU A 110 -8.58 3.01 32.73
C LEU A 110 -8.24 3.81 34.00
N LEU A 111 -7.02 4.32 34.12
CA LEU A 111 -6.55 5.05 35.31
C LEU A 111 -6.81 6.56 35.23
N ILE A 112 -6.78 7.18 34.05
CA ILE A 112 -6.95 8.63 33.85
C ILE A 112 -8.21 9.18 34.53
N PRO A 113 -9.43 8.58 34.41
CA PRO A 113 -10.64 9.13 35.02
C PRO A 113 -10.55 9.14 36.55
N ARG A 114 -10.00 8.06 37.14
CA ARG A 114 -9.81 7.97 38.61
C ARG A 114 -8.85 9.03 39.10
N TRP A 115 -7.69 9.17 38.42
CA TRP A 115 -6.70 10.16 38.78
C TRP A 115 -7.24 11.62 38.66
N LYS A 116 -8.02 11.90 37.62
CA LYS A 116 -8.69 13.20 37.47
C LYS A 116 -9.72 13.46 38.58
N GLN A 117 -10.53 12.44 38.92
CA GLN A 117 -11.51 12.56 40.02
C GLN A 117 -10.84 12.86 41.36
N HIS A 118 -9.73 12.19 41.69
CA HIS A 118 -8.98 12.42 42.92
C HIS A 118 -8.32 13.81 42.99
N ARG A 119 -7.93 14.37 41.83
CA ARG A 119 -7.30 15.70 41.79
C ARG A 119 -8.29 16.87 41.81
N THR A 120 -9.56 16.62 41.52
CA THR A 120 -10.58 17.67 41.55
C THR A 120 -11.20 17.71 42.93
N GLN A 121 -11.21 18.91 43.59
CA GLN A 121 -11.92 19.16 44.84
C GLN A 121 -13.44 19.33 44.56
N ALA A 122 -13.98 18.50 43.69
CA ALA A 122 -15.39 18.60 43.33
C ALA A 122 -16.25 17.95 44.42
N VAL A 123 -17.26 18.65 44.83
CA VAL A 123 -18.26 18.22 45.82
C VAL A 123 -19.57 17.88 45.12
N PRO A 124 -20.38 16.93 45.62
CA PRO A 124 -21.72 16.69 45.10
C PRO A 124 -22.53 17.98 44.97
N LEU A 125 -23.38 18.08 43.96
CA LEU A 125 -24.28 19.22 43.79
C LEU A 125 -25.41 19.11 44.85
N ASP A 126 -25.43 20.06 45.77
CA ASP A 126 -26.38 20.12 46.89
C ASP A 126 -27.51 21.18 46.64
N GLN A 127 -28.11 21.12 45.46
CA GLN A 127 -29.24 21.97 45.06
C GLN A 127 -30.31 21.08 44.39
N ALA A 128 -31.34 20.75 45.15
CA ALA A 128 -32.39 19.81 44.71
C ALA A 128 -33.06 20.24 43.41
N GLU A 129 -33.47 21.53 43.31
CA GLU A 129 -34.13 22.10 42.12
C GLU A 129 -33.24 21.97 40.86
N LEU A 130 -31.98 22.33 40.96
CA LEU A 130 -31.04 22.24 39.86
C LEU A 130 -30.75 20.80 39.47
N THR A 131 -30.62 19.90 40.45
CA THR A 131 -30.37 18.45 40.22
C THR A 131 -31.55 17.79 39.50
N GLU A 132 -32.77 18.12 39.90
CA GLU A 132 -33.98 17.65 39.25
C GLU A 132 -34.08 18.15 37.82
N TRP A 133 -33.81 19.43 37.58
CA TRP A 133 -33.80 20.00 36.24
C TRP A 133 -32.72 19.38 35.35
N LEU A 134 -31.52 19.17 35.86
CA LEU A 134 -30.43 18.50 35.14
C LEU A 134 -30.80 17.06 34.78
N THR A 135 -31.45 16.33 35.69
CA THR A 135 -31.91 14.95 35.48
C THR A 135 -32.99 14.87 34.40
N ALA A 136 -33.97 15.81 34.47
CA ALA A 136 -35.03 15.91 33.46
C ALA A 136 -34.44 16.21 32.06
N LEU A 137 -33.43 17.12 32.00
CA LEU A 137 -32.72 17.43 30.76
C LEU A 137 -31.98 16.21 30.21
N ALA A 138 -31.28 15.46 31.08
CA ALA A 138 -30.56 14.25 30.68
C ALA A 138 -31.50 13.19 30.09
N THR A 139 -32.68 13.00 30.72
CA THR A 139 -33.72 12.08 30.23
C THR A 139 -34.28 12.53 28.87
N ARG A 140 -34.56 13.84 28.72
CA ARG A 140 -35.02 14.44 27.45
C ARG A 140 -34.00 14.23 26.32
N CYS A 141 -32.70 14.26 26.63
CA CYS A 141 -31.62 13.98 25.68
C CYS A 141 -31.41 12.49 25.39
N GLY A 142 -32.17 11.58 26.03
CA GLY A 142 -32.07 10.15 25.82
C GLY A 142 -30.79 9.53 26.36
N LEU A 143 -30.21 10.09 27.44
CA LEU A 143 -29.07 9.47 28.12
C LEU A 143 -29.51 8.16 28.78
N PRO A 144 -28.79 7.04 28.58
CA PRO A 144 -29.18 5.75 29.15
C PRO A 144 -29.06 5.69 30.68
N ARG A 145 -28.24 6.55 31.26
CA ARG A 145 -28.05 6.73 32.70
C ARG A 145 -27.79 8.20 33.00
N THR A 146 -28.41 8.71 34.05
CA THR A 146 -28.14 10.05 34.57
C THR A 146 -26.71 10.13 35.12
N PRO A 147 -25.88 11.09 34.72
CA PRO A 147 -24.55 11.27 35.30
C PRO A 147 -24.66 11.79 36.75
N ALA A 148 -23.65 11.52 37.57
CA ALA A 148 -23.50 12.17 38.87
C ALA A 148 -23.10 13.61 38.66
N PHE A 149 -23.78 14.57 39.36
CA PHE A 149 -23.47 15.99 39.23
C PHE A 149 -22.56 16.42 40.39
N VAL A 150 -21.44 17.06 40.04
CA VAL A 150 -20.47 17.57 41.01
C VAL A 150 -20.07 18.99 40.65
N VAL A 151 -19.79 19.83 41.67
CA VAL A 151 -19.42 21.25 41.51
C VAL A 151 -17.95 21.42 41.88
N ASP A 152 -17.21 22.11 41.03
CA ASP A 152 -15.84 22.53 41.33
C ASP A 152 -15.85 23.96 41.89
N ARG A 153 -15.63 24.04 43.18
CA ARG A 153 -15.60 25.30 43.91
C ARG A 153 -14.32 26.12 43.68
N ALA A 154 -13.26 25.48 43.21
CA ALA A 154 -11.99 26.14 42.93
C ALA A 154 -12.00 27.00 41.64
N ALA A 155 -13.08 26.90 40.85
CA ALA A 155 -13.25 27.64 39.59
C ALA A 155 -14.46 28.60 39.60
N PRO A 156 -14.49 29.65 40.45
CA PRO A 156 -15.66 30.52 40.63
C PRO A 156 -15.99 31.37 39.41
N PHE A 157 -15.00 31.71 38.59
CA PHE A 157 -15.17 32.56 37.40
C PHE A 157 -15.21 31.75 36.08
N SER A 158 -14.98 30.46 36.15
CA SER A 158 -15.02 29.59 34.95
C SER A 158 -16.47 29.21 34.65
N VAL A 159 -16.84 29.40 33.38
CA VAL A 159 -18.16 29.06 32.85
C VAL A 159 -18.00 27.79 31.99
N ASN A 160 -17.60 26.71 32.65
CA ASN A 160 -17.31 25.46 31.92
C ASN A 160 -17.97 24.27 32.60
N ALA A 161 -18.22 23.21 31.82
CA ALA A 161 -18.58 21.89 32.33
C ALA A 161 -17.63 20.86 31.73
N VAL A 162 -17.41 19.76 32.43
CA VAL A 162 -16.54 18.67 31.96
C VAL A 162 -17.17 17.33 32.28
N ALA A 163 -17.42 16.55 31.26
CA ALA A 163 -17.83 15.18 31.41
C ALA A 163 -16.64 14.27 31.82
N LEU A 164 -16.77 13.54 32.90
CA LEU A 164 -15.80 12.64 33.48
C LEU A 164 -16.38 11.23 33.61
N GLY A 165 -15.53 10.20 33.71
CA GLY A 165 -15.99 8.83 33.90
C GLY A 165 -15.67 7.91 32.75
N ARG A 166 -16.28 6.71 32.73
CA ARG A 166 -16.04 5.69 31.71
C ARG A 166 -17.17 4.66 31.63
N PHE A 167 -17.32 4.00 30.48
CA PHE A 167 -18.22 2.87 30.26
C PHE A 167 -19.65 3.07 30.78
N GLY A 168 -20.22 4.25 30.55
CA GLY A 168 -21.59 4.59 30.95
C GLY A 168 -21.74 5.00 32.43
N ARG A 169 -20.66 4.99 33.22
CA ARG A 169 -20.63 5.54 34.58
C ARG A 169 -19.95 6.90 34.54
N TYR A 170 -20.73 7.92 34.27
CA TYR A 170 -20.23 9.27 34.07
C TYR A 170 -20.59 10.20 35.22
N SER A 171 -19.77 11.21 35.45
CA SER A 171 -20.05 12.37 36.28
C SER A 171 -19.89 13.65 35.44
N LEU A 172 -20.71 14.61 35.68
CA LEU A 172 -20.64 15.93 35.06
C LEU A 172 -20.15 16.93 36.12
N ARG A 173 -18.93 17.43 35.93
CA ARG A 173 -18.37 18.50 36.77
C ARG A 173 -18.81 19.83 36.20
N LEU A 174 -19.43 20.63 37.04
CA LEU A 174 -19.85 21.98 36.75
C LEU A 174 -18.91 22.95 37.48
N ASP A 175 -18.33 23.90 36.79
CA ASP A 175 -17.57 24.95 37.41
C ASP A 175 -18.57 25.95 38.09
N LEU A 176 -18.20 26.54 39.21
CA LEU A 176 -19.12 27.37 40.01
C LEU A 176 -19.67 28.57 39.21
N GLY A 177 -18.85 29.18 38.33
CA GLY A 177 -19.29 30.22 37.41
C GLY A 177 -20.38 29.77 36.44
N LEU A 178 -20.40 28.50 36.03
CA LEU A 178 -21.47 27.93 35.19
C LEU A 178 -22.78 27.83 36.01
N VAL A 179 -22.70 27.39 37.26
CA VAL A 179 -23.87 27.29 38.14
C VAL A 179 -24.57 28.65 38.30
N THR A 180 -23.80 29.76 38.35
CA THR A 180 -24.39 31.11 38.40
C THR A 180 -25.16 31.48 37.13
N LEU A 181 -24.76 30.95 35.94
CA LEU A 181 -25.49 31.16 34.69
C LEU A 181 -26.89 30.53 34.68
N TYR A 182 -27.14 29.53 35.50
CA TYR A 182 -28.48 28.97 35.65
C TYR A 182 -29.53 30.02 35.95
N ARG A 183 -29.15 31.05 36.75
CA ARG A 183 -30.03 32.17 37.12
C ARG A 183 -29.90 33.39 36.23
N THR A 184 -28.72 33.66 35.66
CA THR A 184 -28.43 34.90 34.93
C THR A 184 -28.58 34.78 33.41
N ASP A 185 -28.21 33.64 32.80
CA ASP A 185 -28.38 33.36 31.37
C ASP A 185 -28.67 31.85 31.14
N ARG A 186 -29.91 31.45 31.37
CA ARG A 186 -30.37 30.09 31.29
C ARG A 186 -30.17 29.49 29.90
N ARG A 187 -30.24 30.27 28.80
CA ARG A 187 -30.00 29.81 27.46
C ARG A 187 -28.54 29.41 27.23
N ALA A 188 -27.60 30.20 27.72
CA ALA A 188 -26.18 29.87 27.66
C ALA A 188 -25.84 28.66 28.54
N PHE A 189 -26.45 28.57 29.72
CA PHE A 189 -26.31 27.40 30.59
C PHE A 189 -26.81 26.12 29.93
N GLU A 190 -28.04 26.14 29.36
CA GLU A 190 -28.63 25.00 28.67
C GLU A 190 -27.81 24.59 27.44
N ALA A 191 -27.32 25.53 26.63
CA ALA A 191 -26.48 25.24 25.47
C ALA A 191 -25.18 24.54 25.86
N THR A 192 -24.53 24.99 26.97
CA THR A 192 -23.31 24.34 27.48
C THR A 192 -23.58 22.90 27.95
N LEU A 193 -24.66 22.69 28.68
CA LEU A 193 -25.02 21.37 29.19
C LEU A 193 -25.43 20.37 28.07
N LEU A 194 -26.21 20.85 27.11
CA LEU A 194 -26.60 20.01 25.95
C LEU A 194 -25.38 19.60 25.14
N HIS A 195 -24.35 20.44 25.06
CA HIS A 195 -23.07 20.09 24.45
C HIS A 195 -22.37 18.96 25.25
N GLU A 196 -22.28 19.05 26.57
CA GLU A 196 -21.69 18.01 27.40
C GLU A 196 -22.51 16.70 27.36
N TYR A 197 -23.84 16.80 27.38
CA TYR A 197 -24.69 15.61 27.24
C TYR A 197 -24.54 14.95 25.88
N ALA A 198 -24.24 15.70 24.82
CA ALA A 198 -23.90 15.12 23.51
C ALA A 198 -22.62 14.26 23.60
N HIS A 199 -21.58 14.70 24.32
CA HIS A 199 -20.39 13.89 24.56
C HIS A 199 -20.68 12.60 25.34
N LEU A 200 -21.52 12.67 26.37
CA LEU A 200 -21.93 11.49 27.15
C LEU A 200 -22.73 10.49 26.31
N ARG A 201 -23.69 10.98 25.53
CA ARG A 201 -24.55 10.17 24.66
C ARG A 201 -23.73 9.47 23.56
N ASN A 202 -22.76 10.17 22.99
CA ASN A 202 -21.90 9.66 21.92
C ASN A 202 -20.74 8.79 22.46
N ARG A 203 -20.61 8.62 23.78
CA ARG A 203 -19.47 7.94 24.45
C ARG A 203 -18.14 8.59 24.09
N ASP A 204 -18.15 9.88 23.85
CA ASP A 204 -16.99 10.63 23.42
C ASP A 204 -15.93 10.70 24.53
N VAL A 205 -16.33 10.68 25.78
CA VAL A 205 -15.43 10.74 26.94
C VAL A 205 -14.45 9.56 26.94
N ASP A 206 -14.95 8.34 26.70
CA ASP A 206 -14.10 7.14 26.65
C ASP A 206 -13.07 7.25 25.51
N LEU A 207 -13.51 7.68 24.33
CA LEU A 207 -12.65 7.84 23.16
C LEU A 207 -11.59 8.94 23.37
N THR A 208 -11.96 10.05 24.06
CA THR A 208 -11.00 11.12 24.39
C THR A 208 -9.90 10.61 25.32
N TYR A 209 -10.27 9.91 26.37
CA TYR A 209 -9.27 9.38 27.30
C TYR A 209 -8.38 8.32 26.66
N LEU A 210 -8.95 7.46 25.82
CA LEU A 210 -8.15 6.50 25.05
C LEU A 210 -7.19 7.21 24.08
N THR A 211 -7.66 8.24 23.38
CA THR A 211 -6.82 9.05 22.49
C THR A 211 -5.66 9.73 23.23
N ILE A 212 -5.94 10.30 24.42
CA ILE A 212 -4.91 10.92 25.27
C ILE A 212 -3.94 9.86 25.81
N ALA A 213 -4.43 8.69 26.18
CA ALA A 213 -3.60 7.59 26.67
C ALA A 213 -2.64 7.09 25.55
N LEU A 214 -3.16 6.81 24.34
CA LEU A 214 -2.36 6.44 23.18
C LEU A 214 -1.27 7.48 22.93
N TRP A 215 -1.62 8.76 22.88
CA TRP A 215 -0.66 9.83 22.66
C TRP A 215 0.46 9.86 23.70
N ARG A 216 0.12 9.81 24.98
CA ARG A 216 1.10 9.87 26.08
C ARG A 216 2.02 8.65 26.10
N VAL A 217 1.42 7.46 25.97
CA VAL A 217 2.19 6.21 25.96
C VAL A 217 3.12 6.15 24.76
N PHE A 218 2.66 6.59 23.58
CA PHE A 218 3.52 6.69 22.40
C PHE A 218 4.73 7.58 22.66
N LEU A 219 4.53 8.78 23.18
CA LEU A 219 5.64 9.71 23.48
C LEU A 219 6.63 9.16 24.49
N VAL A 220 6.14 8.56 25.58
CA VAL A 220 7.01 8.16 26.71
C VAL A 220 7.64 6.80 26.49
N CYS A 221 6.89 5.85 25.93
CA CYS A 221 7.33 4.45 25.84
C CYS A 221 7.89 4.06 24.48
N VAL A 222 7.66 4.85 23.43
CA VAL A 222 8.15 4.57 22.08
C VAL A 222 9.12 5.64 21.61
N VAL A 223 8.65 6.90 21.51
CA VAL A 223 9.45 7.98 20.93
C VAL A 223 10.64 8.34 21.80
N LEU A 224 10.44 8.52 23.11
CA LEU A 224 11.53 8.94 23.99
C LEU A 224 12.67 7.93 24.06
N PRO A 225 12.46 6.61 24.28
CA PRO A 225 13.55 5.63 24.23
C PRO A 225 14.25 5.59 22.86
N PHE A 226 13.46 5.67 21.77
CA PHE A 226 14.00 5.70 20.41
C PHE A 226 14.91 6.90 20.18
N VAL A 227 14.45 8.11 20.50
CA VAL A 227 15.24 9.36 20.32
C VAL A 227 16.50 9.33 21.20
N VAL A 228 16.41 8.79 22.42
CA VAL A 228 17.58 8.65 23.31
C VAL A 228 18.58 7.67 22.72
N ALA A 229 18.14 6.50 22.22
CA ALA A 229 19.04 5.49 21.64
C ALA A 229 19.70 5.99 20.35
N VAL A 230 18.94 6.59 19.44
CA VAL A 230 19.48 7.16 18.20
C VAL A 230 20.40 8.34 18.49
N GLY A 231 20.01 9.22 19.40
CA GLY A 231 20.82 10.37 19.82
C GLY A 231 22.15 9.94 20.46
N TRP A 232 22.12 8.87 21.27
CA TRP A 232 23.32 8.28 21.86
C TRP A 232 24.33 7.76 20.79
N LYS A 233 23.82 7.21 19.70
CA LYS A 233 24.64 6.76 18.55
C LYS A 233 25.09 7.93 17.67
N LEU A 234 24.21 8.91 17.45
CA LEU A 234 24.49 10.06 16.57
C LEU A 234 25.51 11.02 17.15
N LEU A 235 25.46 11.28 18.45
CA LEU A 235 26.31 12.29 19.08
C LEU A 235 27.81 11.96 18.92
N PRO A 236 28.32 10.75 19.23
CA PRO A 236 29.72 10.37 18.96
C PRO A 236 30.03 10.35 17.46
N ALA A 237 29.13 9.89 16.61
CA ALA A 237 29.34 9.83 15.17
C ALA A 237 29.57 11.21 14.53
N VAL A 238 29.00 12.28 15.12
CA VAL A 238 29.20 13.66 14.65
C VAL A 238 30.37 14.36 15.32
N LEU A 239 30.53 14.18 16.66
CA LEU A 239 31.53 14.95 17.43
C LEU A 239 32.94 14.33 17.39
N ALA A 240 33.01 13.00 17.31
CA ALA A 240 34.24 12.26 17.28
C ALA A 240 34.12 11.06 16.33
N PRO A 241 34.05 11.30 15.01
CA PRO A 241 33.82 10.24 14.04
C PRO A 241 35.03 9.27 14.07
N THR A 242 34.73 8.02 14.33
CA THR A 242 35.64 6.89 14.23
C THR A 242 35.21 6.03 13.05
N PHE A 243 36.07 5.18 12.55
CA PHE A 243 35.73 4.27 11.47
C PHE A 243 34.58 3.32 11.86
N HIS A 244 34.41 3.05 13.14
CA HIS A 244 33.28 2.23 13.66
C HIS A 244 32.02 3.00 13.93
N SER A 245 32.04 4.33 13.78
CA SER A 245 30.85 5.14 13.98
C SER A 245 29.86 4.89 12.82
N PRO A 246 28.57 4.62 13.10
CA PRO A 246 27.60 4.53 12.03
C PRO A 246 27.51 5.86 11.29
N PRO A 247 27.26 5.86 9.99
CA PRO A 247 27.13 7.11 9.23
C PRO A 247 26.04 7.98 9.86
N PRO A 248 26.27 9.30 10.02
CA PRO A 248 25.35 10.18 10.72
C PRO A 248 24.04 10.44 9.95
N ALA A 249 24.07 10.34 8.64
CA ALA A 249 22.92 10.64 7.79
C ALA A 249 21.70 9.70 8.03
N PRO A 250 21.82 8.36 8.08
CA PRO A 250 20.72 7.47 8.44
C PRO A 250 20.14 7.77 9.84
N LEU A 251 21.01 8.00 10.85
CA LEU A 251 20.56 8.31 12.20
C LEU A 251 19.82 9.65 12.28
N ALA A 252 20.28 10.67 11.55
CA ALA A 252 19.56 11.95 11.44
C ALA A 252 18.20 11.78 10.74
N ARG A 253 18.13 10.93 9.74
CA ARG A 253 16.87 10.56 9.06
C ARG A 253 15.88 9.90 10.04
N ASP A 254 16.33 8.96 10.86
CA ASP A 254 15.51 8.29 11.86
C ASP A 254 14.90 9.28 12.87
N LEU A 255 15.71 10.27 13.32
CA LEU A 255 15.21 11.36 14.16
C LEU A 255 14.17 12.23 13.43
N ALA A 256 14.39 12.53 12.15
CA ALA A 256 13.43 13.30 11.35
C ALA A 256 12.12 12.53 11.15
N LEU A 257 12.19 11.23 10.91
CA LEU A 257 11.00 10.36 10.84
C LEU A 257 10.27 10.29 12.19
N ALA A 258 11.01 10.18 13.31
CA ALA A 258 10.41 10.24 14.64
C ALA A 258 9.68 11.56 14.88
N ALA A 259 10.28 12.70 14.52
CA ALA A 259 9.64 14.01 14.60
C ALA A 259 8.38 14.11 13.71
N ALA A 260 8.44 13.58 12.48
CA ALA A 260 7.31 13.50 11.58
C ALA A 260 6.17 12.63 12.17
N MET A 261 6.50 11.51 12.82
CA MET A 261 5.53 10.66 13.51
C MET A 261 4.86 11.36 14.68
N VAL A 262 5.63 12.09 15.51
CA VAL A 262 5.09 12.90 16.61
C VAL A 262 4.12 13.94 16.07
N LEU A 263 4.51 14.66 15.02
CA LEU A 263 3.66 15.66 14.38
C LEU A 263 2.39 15.03 13.80
N LEU A 264 2.51 13.89 13.11
CA LEU A 264 1.39 13.17 12.51
C LEU A 264 0.40 12.69 13.57
N MET A 265 0.89 12.10 14.65
CA MET A 265 0.08 11.69 15.80
C MET A 265 -0.63 12.88 16.45
N GLN A 266 0.05 14.02 16.62
CA GLN A 266 -0.55 15.24 17.17
C GLN A 266 -1.66 15.80 16.26
N LEU A 267 -1.40 15.84 14.94
CA LEU A 267 -2.37 16.33 13.96
C LEU A 267 -3.60 15.42 13.85
N THR A 268 -3.42 14.10 13.87
CA THR A 268 -4.53 13.13 13.84
C THR A 268 -5.36 13.19 15.14
N THR A 269 -4.70 13.32 16.28
CA THR A 269 -5.36 13.54 17.58
C THR A 269 -6.17 14.84 17.58
N ALA A 270 -5.56 15.94 17.15
CA ALA A 270 -6.24 17.24 17.10
C ALA A 270 -7.43 17.24 16.14
N GLU A 271 -7.31 16.60 14.96
CA GLU A 271 -8.41 16.50 13.99
C GLU A 271 -9.57 15.65 14.53
N LEU A 272 -9.27 14.53 15.19
CA LEU A 272 -10.27 13.69 15.83
C LEU A 272 -11.05 14.47 16.90
N LEU A 273 -10.35 15.16 17.80
CA LEU A 273 -10.98 15.90 18.90
C LEU A 273 -11.79 17.10 18.37
N ARG A 274 -11.27 17.86 17.39
CA ARG A 274 -12.03 18.94 16.74
C ARG A 274 -13.32 18.45 16.06
N ALA A 275 -13.26 17.31 15.42
CA ALA A 275 -14.43 16.75 14.77
C ALA A 275 -15.53 16.40 15.80
N ARG A 276 -15.13 15.91 16.96
CA ARG A 276 -16.05 15.55 18.04
C ARG A 276 -16.73 16.77 18.65
N GLU A 277 -15.98 17.84 18.87
CA GLU A 277 -16.54 19.12 19.32
C GLU A 277 -17.64 19.63 18.38
N ILE A 278 -17.37 19.59 17.06
CA ILE A 278 -18.36 19.99 16.05
C ILE A 278 -19.59 19.07 16.05
N HIS A 279 -19.39 17.76 16.21
CA HIS A 279 -20.51 16.84 16.31
C HIS A 279 -21.32 17.03 17.58
N ALA A 280 -20.68 17.36 18.71
CA ALA A 280 -21.38 17.69 19.96
C ALA A 280 -22.22 18.97 19.83
N ASP A 281 -21.70 20.00 19.14
CA ASP A 281 -22.46 21.23 18.84
C ASP A 281 -23.72 20.94 18.00
N LEU A 282 -23.55 20.20 16.88
CA LEU A 282 -24.66 19.82 16.01
C LEU A 282 -25.72 19.01 16.76
N ASP A 283 -25.27 18.14 17.65
CA ASP A 283 -26.12 17.30 18.47
C ASP A 283 -26.84 18.11 19.57
N ALA A 284 -26.15 19.05 20.20
CA ALA A 284 -26.74 19.98 21.16
C ALA A 284 -27.88 20.78 20.53
N VAL A 285 -27.67 21.34 19.33
CA VAL A 285 -28.69 22.11 18.60
C VAL A 285 -29.86 21.20 18.20
N ALA A 286 -29.61 19.95 17.78
CA ALA A 286 -30.67 18.97 17.48
C ALA A 286 -31.54 18.63 18.70
N HIS A 287 -31.03 18.87 19.94
CA HIS A 287 -31.77 18.66 21.20
C HIS A 287 -32.28 19.95 21.84
N GLY A 288 -32.23 21.08 21.12
CA GLY A 288 -32.87 22.34 21.51
C GLY A 288 -31.94 23.42 22.00
N ALA A 289 -30.62 23.28 21.88
CA ALA A 289 -29.70 24.39 22.17
C ALA A 289 -29.92 25.57 21.21
N ASP A 290 -29.87 26.80 21.73
CA ASP A 290 -29.94 28.02 20.91
C ASP A 290 -28.72 28.16 19.99
N PRO A 291 -28.85 28.05 18.65
CA PRO A 291 -27.71 28.23 17.72
C PRO A 291 -27.04 29.62 17.86
N GLY A 292 -27.80 30.65 18.33
CA GLY A 292 -27.29 31.98 18.57
C GLY A 292 -26.19 32.03 19.65
N TYR A 293 -26.08 31.05 20.53
CA TYR A 293 -25.01 30.96 21.52
C TYR A 293 -23.62 30.99 20.88
N TRP A 294 -23.38 30.13 19.89
CA TRP A 294 -22.07 30.02 19.20
C TRP A 294 -21.73 31.29 18.40
N THR A 295 -22.72 31.88 17.74
CA THR A 295 -22.53 33.15 17.01
C THR A 295 -22.24 34.35 17.98
N ARG A 296 -22.87 34.39 19.15
CA ARG A 296 -22.56 35.39 20.18
C ARG A 296 -21.13 35.24 20.72
N GLN A 297 -20.69 34.00 20.98
CA GLN A 297 -19.32 33.70 21.42
C GLN A 297 -18.29 34.06 20.33
N GLN A 298 -18.60 33.79 19.07
CA GLN A 298 -17.77 34.20 17.93
C GLN A 298 -17.57 35.72 17.90
N ARG A 299 -18.68 36.49 17.97
CA ARG A 299 -18.65 37.97 17.93
C ARG A 299 -17.82 38.57 19.07
N ARG A 300 -17.96 38.08 20.28
CA ARG A 300 -17.17 38.53 21.45
C ARG A 300 -15.67 38.41 21.25
N ARG A 301 -15.21 37.36 20.59
CA ARG A 301 -13.77 37.09 20.36
C ARG A 301 -13.19 37.65 19.06
N THR A 302 -14.01 37.99 18.05
CA THR A 302 -13.55 38.62 16.80
C THR A 302 -13.24 40.11 17.00
N ALA A 303 -13.87 40.78 17.95
CA ALA A 303 -13.59 42.17 18.26
C ALA A 303 -12.14 42.47 18.74
N GLU A 304 -11.42 41.43 19.20
CA GLU A 304 -10.04 41.53 19.71
C GLU A 304 -8.94 41.27 18.66
N ARG A 305 -9.25 41.08 17.35
CA ARG A 305 -8.29 40.55 16.37
C ARG A 305 -8.06 41.45 15.15
N ARG A 306 -7.18 42.44 15.27
CA ARG A 306 -6.51 43.05 14.10
C ARG A 306 -5.00 42.85 14.19
N ARG A 307 -4.40 41.96 13.35
CA ARG A 307 -2.94 41.74 13.26
C ARG A 307 -2.56 41.24 11.87
N GLY A 308 -1.33 41.57 11.38
CA GLY A 308 -0.81 41.37 10.04
C GLY A 308 -0.70 39.93 9.51
N PRO A 309 -0.27 39.73 8.24
CA PRO A 309 -0.31 38.44 7.53
C PRO A 309 0.58 37.37 8.15
N VAL A 310 1.75 37.71 8.70
CA VAL A 310 2.66 36.74 9.37
C VAL A 310 2.01 36.15 10.61
N ALA A 311 1.33 37.00 11.39
CA ALA A 311 0.57 36.57 12.57
C ALA A 311 -0.66 35.71 12.16
N ALA A 312 -1.18 35.86 10.93
CA ALA A 312 -2.26 35.04 10.41
C ALA A 312 -1.75 33.62 10.08
N ALA A 313 -0.59 33.48 9.43
CA ALA A 313 0.03 32.20 9.14
C ALA A 313 0.37 31.41 10.43
N GLY A 314 0.99 32.07 11.40
CA GLY A 314 1.29 31.43 12.70
C GLY A 314 0.04 31.00 13.48
N ARG A 315 -1.08 31.73 13.34
CA ARG A 315 -2.38 31.31 13.91
C ARG A 315 -2.96 30.12 13.18
N ALA A 316 -2.83 30.03 11.85
CA ALA A 316 -3.30 28.89 11.08
C ALA A 316 -2.57 27.61 11.48
N VAL A 317 -1.24 27.65 11.63
CA VAL A 317 -0.44 26.51 12.13
C VAL A 317 -0.86 26.12 13.55
N ARG A 318 -0.98 27.10 14.46
CA ARG A 318 -1.45 26.82 15.83
C ARG A 318 -2.87 26.24 15.85
N ALA A 319 -3.74 26.66 14.94
CA ALA A 319 -5.10 26.13 14.82
C ALA A 319 -5.12 24.65 14.39
N LEU A 320 -4.15 24.20 13.59
CA LEU A 320 -4.01 22.78 13.21
C LEU A 320 -3.66 21.89 14.42
N LEU A 321 -2.84 22.40 15.35
CA LEU A 321 -2.39 21.66 16.53
C LEU A 321 -3.39 21.72 17.71
N ARG A 322 -4.36 22.64 17.66
CA ARG A 322 -5.37 22.77 18.73
C ARG A 322 -6.41 21.65 18.67
N THR A 323 -6.78 21.13 19.83
CA THR A 323 -7.80 20.08 19.99
C THR A 323 -9.24 20.63 19.92
N HIS A 324 -9.44 21.91 20.23
CA HIS A 324 -10.75 22.58 20.13
C HIS A 324 -10.82 23.46 18.88
N PRO A 325 -11.89 23.39 18.08
CA PRO A 325 -12.10 24.23 16.92
C PRO A 325 -12.34 25.69 17.34
N SER A 326 -12.03 26.63 16.45
CA SER A 326 -12.35 28.03 16.69
C SER A 326 -13.88 28.25 16.71
N TRP A 327 -14.35 29.28 17.42
CA TRP A 327 -15.76 29.63 17.46
C TRP A 327 -16.33 29.94 16.07
N GLU A 328 -15.51 30.48 15.16
CA GLU A 328 -15.87 30.70 13.76
C GLU A 328 -16.15 29.37 13.04
N ALA A 329 -15.28 28.38 13.25
CA ALA A 329 -15.45 27.05 12.65
C ALA A 329 -16.68 26.31 13.23
N ARG A 330 -16.97 26.50 14.53
CA ARG A 330 -18.15 25.92 15.20
C ARG A 330 -19.44 26.57 14.65
N ALA A 331 -19.50 27.89 14.58
CA ALA A 331 -20.65 28.62 14.05
C ALA A 331 -20.89 28.34 12.56
N ALA A 332 -19.82 28.28 11.75
CA ALA A 332 -19.93 27.92 10.33
C ALA A 332 -20.44 26.48 10.11
N ALA A 333 -20.02 25.55 10.97
CA ALA A 333 -20.51 24.17 10.90
C ALA A 333 -22.01 24.06 11.25
N LEU A 334 -22.52 24.88 12.14
CA LEU A 334 -23.95 24.93 12.50
C LEU A 334 -24.80 25.54 11.38
N ALA A 335 -24.24 26.47 10.60
CA ALA A 335 -24.92 27.06 9.45
C ALA A 335 -24.98 26.15 8.20
N ASP A 336 -24.17 25.11 8.14
CA ASP A 336 -24.10 24.18 6.99
C ASP A 336 -24.84 22.88 7.26
N ALA A 337 -25.98 22.68 6.61
CA ALA A 337 -26.77 21.45 6.71
C ALA A 337 -26.00 20.17 6.28
N ALA A 338 -24.95 20.31 5.48
CA ALA A 338 -24.11 19.18 5.05
C ALA A 338 -22.96 18.87 6.03
N ALA A 339 -22.68 19.75 6.98
CA ALA A 339 -21.55 19.64 7.92
C ALA A 339 -21.42 18.26 8.61
N PRO A 340 -22.51 17.57 9.03
CA PRO A 340 -22.43 16.25 9.67
C PRO A 340 -21.84 15.15 8.79
N VAL A 341 -21.94 15.31 7.48
CA VAL A 341 -21.50 14.30 6.48
C VAL A 341 -20.40 14.81 5.57
N ALA A 342 -20.04 16.09 5.66
CA ALA A 342 -19.04 16.71 4.80
C ALA A 342 -17.66 16.11 5.01
N VAL A 343 -16.97 15.88 3.91
CA VAL A 343 -15.56 15.46 3.90
C VAL A 343 -14.69 16.71 3.74
N ARG A 344 -13.87 16.98 4.74
CA ARG A 344 -13.04 18.21 4.80
C ARG A 344 -11.66 17.99 4.21
N PRO A 345 -11.10 18.97 3.47
CA PRO A 345 -9.77 18.86 2.89
C PRO A 345 -8.66 18.48 3.89
N PRO A 346 -8.54 19.10 5.06
CA PRO A 346 -7.48 18.76 6.03
C PRO A 346 -7.54 17.30 6.49
N GLN A 347 -8.75 16.75 6.66
CA GLN A 347 -8.93 15.34 7.00
C GLN A 347 -8.36 14.42 5.92
N LEU A 348 -8.61 14.73 4.64
CA LEU A 348 -8.17 13.90 3.52
C LEU A 348 -6.66 13.99 3.32
N VAL A 349 -6.10 15.19 3.37
CA VAL A 349 -4.64 15.40 3.32
C VAL A 349 -3.97 14.61 4.45
N LEU A 350 -4.45 14.74 5.67
CA LEU A 350 -3.88 14.03 6.81
C LEU A 350 -4.03 12.50 6.68
N THR A 351 -5.16 12.03 6.13
CA THR A 351 -5.34 10.59 5.83
C THR A 351 -4.35 10.11 4.78
N GLY A 352 -4.12 10.89 3.73
CA GLY A 352 -3.15 10.56 2.68
C GLY A 352 -1.73 10.47 3.22
N VAL A 353 -1.28 11.47 3.98
CA VAL A 353 0.02 11.45 4.67
C VAL A 353 0.15 10.22 5.57
N SER A 354 -0.87 9.95 6.39
CA SER A 354 -0.85 8.81 7.32
C SER A 354 -0.74 7.47 6.58
N VAL A 355 -1.42 7.32 5.45
CA VAL A 355 -1.40 6.10 4.63
C VAL A 355 -0.03 5.88 4.01
N ALA A 356 0.62 6.91 3.46
CA ALA A 356 1.97 6.82 2.91
C ALA A 356 2.98 6.45 4.00
N VAL A 357 2.97 7.18 5.12
CA VAL A 357 3.88 6.93 6.25
C VAL A 357 3.71 5.51 6.80
N LEU A 358 2.46 5.06 6.98
CA LEU A 358 2.16 3.72 7.48
C LEU A 358 2.63 2.64 6.49
N GLY A 359 2.38 2.83 5.20
CA GLY A 359 2.84 1.93 4.15
C GLY A 359 4.36 1.79 4.17
N TYR A 360 5.06 2.92 4.18
CA TYR A 360 6.53 2.99 4.26
C TYR A 360 7.06 2.26 5.50
N LEU A 361 6.61 2.65 6.70
CA LEU A 361 7.10 2.07 7.94
C LEU A 361 6.94 0.54 7.99
N LEU A 362 5.78 0.02 7.56
CA LEU A 362 5.55 -1.42 7.59
C LEU A 362 6.34 -2.16 6.50
N THR A 363 6.48 -1.58 5.31
CA THR A 363 7.27 -2.18 4.22
C THR A 363 8.75 -2.30 4.59
N PHE A 364 9.30 -1.28 5.25
CA PHE A 364 10.71 -1.27 5.63
C PHE A 364 10.99 -1.81 7.03
N THR A 365 9.99 -2.36 7.74
CA THR A 365 10.21 -3.08 9.00
C THR A 365 10.84 -4.46 8.70
N PRO A 366 12.12 -4.71 9.07
CA PRO A 366 12.90 -5.86 8.59
C PRO A 366 12.23 -7.22 8.85
N GLY A 367 11.66 -7.42 10.04
CA GLY A 367 11.00 -8.66 10.40
C GLY A 367 9.73 -8.94 9.59
N LEU A 368 8.95 -7.92 9.24
CA LEU A 368 7.77 -8.08 8.41
C LEU A 368 8.16 -8.47 6.98
N ASN A 369 9.16 -7.79 6.41
CA ASN A 369 9.57 -8.03 5.03
C ASN A 369 10.22 -9.41 4.84
N THR A 370 10.94 -9.89 5.86
CA THR A 370 11.66 -11.17 5.80
C THR A 370 10.73 -12.37 5.99
N TYR A 371 9.73 -12.28 6.88
CA TYR A 371 8.94 -13.46 7.31
C TYR A 371 7.50 -13.50 6.81
N LEU A 372 6.94 -12.40 6.30
CA LEU A 372 5.61 -12.46 5.71
C LEU A 372 5.63 -13.20 4.36
N PRO A 373 4.58 -13.98 4.07
CA PRO A 373 4.49 -14.70 2.80
C PRO A 373 4.52 -13.76 1.60
N THR A 374 5.33 -14.08 0.60
CA THR A 374 5.48 -13.26 -0.62
C THR A 374 4.18 -13.07 -1.42
N TRP A 375 3.20 -13.97 -1.27
CA TRP A 375 1.89 -13.83 -1.92
C TRP A 375 1.05 -12.67 -1.36
N LEU A 376 1.34 -12.20 -0.14
CA LEU A 376 0.75 -10.98 0.43
C LEU A 376 1.32 -9.69 -0.19
N GLY A 377 2.46 -9.79 -0.88
CA GLY A 377 3.21 -8.64 -1.35
C GLY A 377 3.89 -7.89 -0.20
N ASP A 378 4.19 -6.61 -0.42
CA ASP A 378 4.86 -5.80 0.59
C ASP A 378 3.99 -5.62 1.84
N PRO A 379 4.56 -5.79 3.06
CA PRO A 379 3.80 -5.81 4.32
C PRO A 379 2.98 -4.54 4.59
N GLY A 380 3.45 -3.40 4.11
CA GLY A 380 2.78 -2.10 4.27
C GLY A 380 1.58 -1.88 3.36
N VAL A 381 1.51 -2.59 2.23
CA VAL A 381 0.53 -2.33 1.15
C VAL A 381 -0.91 -2.54 1.61
N TRP A 382 -1.23 -3.70 2.17
CA TRP A 382 -2.60 -4.01 2.57
C TRP A 382 -3.11 -3.19 3.76
N PRO A 383 -2.34 -3.00 4.85
CA PRO A 383 -2.76 -2.12 5.95
C PRO A 383 -2.99 -0.68 5.49
N ALA A 384 -2.10 -0.13 4.65
CA ALA A 384 -2.25 1.21 4.08
C ALA A 384 -3.50 1.32 3.19
N ALA A 385 -3.72 0.34 2.32
CA ALA A 385 -4.87 0.30 1.42
C ALA A 385 -6.21 0.16 2.17
N LEU A 386 -6.27 -0.70 3.18
CA LEU A 386 -7.45 -0.85 4.03
C LEU A 386 -7.75 0.44 4.79
N LEU A 387 -6.72 1.10 5.32
CA LEU A 387 -6.87 2.37 6.01
C LEU A 387 -7.40 3.46 5.06
N ALA A 388 -6.83 3.58 3.85
CA ALA A 388 -7.30 4.49 2.81
C ALA A 388 -8.78 4.23 2.45
N ALA A 389 -9.15 2.97 2.25
CA ALA A 389 -10.52 2.59 1.88
C ALA A 389 -11.52 2.85 3.02
N VAL A 390 -11.22 2.43 4.24
CA VAL A 390 -12.12 2.62 5.38
C VAL A 390 -12.30 4.09 5.71
N VAL A 391 -11.21 4.87 5.71
CA VAL A 391 -11.26 6.28 6.12
C VAL A 391 -11.70 7.18 4.96
N ALA A 392 -11.00 7.18 3.81
CA ALA A 392 -11.28 8.10 2.72
C ALA A 392 -12.46 7.64 1.85
N ALA A 393 -12.44 6.41 1.30
CA ALA A 393 -13.53 5.92 0.46
C ALA A 393 -14.82 5.76 1.28
N GLY A 394 -14.73 5.28 2.52
CA GLY A 394 -15.86 5.23 3.45
C GLY A 394 -16.43 6.60 3.80
N ALA A 395 -15.62 7.67 3.91
CA ALA A 395 -16.09 9.03 4.14
C ALA A 395 -16.81 9.59 2.90
N VAL A 396 -16.23 9.42 1.71
CA VAL A 396 -16.85 9.82 0.43
C VAL A 396 -18.18 9.11 0.24
N ARG A 397 -18.24 7.80 0.46
CA ARG A 397 -19.49 7.05 0.38
C ARG A 397 -20.55 7.61 1.32
N ARG A 398 -20.19 7.87 2.59
CA ARG A 398 -21.13 8.44 3.57
C ARG A 398 -21.63 9.80 3.13
N SER A 399 -20.78 10.68 2.64
CA SER A 399 -21.17 12.02 2.18
C SER A 399 -22.12 11.99 0.98
N VAL A 400 -21.99 10.99 0.10
CA VAL A 400 -22.89 10.80 -1.05
C VAL A 400 -24.22 10.20 -0.63
N VAL A 401 -24.21 9.15 0.22
CA VAL A 401 -25.42 8.41 0.63
C VAL A 401 -26.34 9.25 1.52
N HIS A 402 -25.75 10.10 2.37
CA HIS A 402 -26.48 10.92 3.33
C HIS A 402 -26.47 12.42 2.97
N ALA A 403 -26.21 12.76 1.71
CA ALA A 403 -26.34 14.14 1.25
C ALA A 403 -27.77 14.66 1.49
N PRO A 404 -27.95 15.86 2.05
CA PRO A 404 -29.27 16.46 2.24
C PRO A 404 -30.06 16.54 0.92
N PRO A 405 -31.40 16.44 0.96
CA PRO A 405 -32.22 16.67 -0.20
C PRO A 405 -31.92 18.03 -0.84
N GLY A 406 -31.73 18.06 -2.15
CA GLY A 406 -31.42 19.30 -2.90
C GLY A 406 -29.94 19.72 -2.89
N ALA A 407 -29.10 19.16 -2.00
CA ALA A 407 -27.67 19.45 -2.01
C ALA A 407 -26.94 18.73 -3.15
N ALA A 408 -25.92 19.41 -3.72
CA ALA A 408 -25.06 18.81 -4.73
C ALA A 408 -24.27 17.64 -4.14
N ARG A 409 -24.43 16.45 -4.71
CA ARG A 409 -23.68 15.26 -4.27
C ARG A 409 -22.19 15.41 -4.57
N PRO A 410 -21.28 15.11 -3.62
CA PRO A 410 -19.85 15.15 -3.85
C PRO A 410 -19.44 14.19 -4.96
N SER A 411 -18.52 14.62 -5.79
CA SER A 411 -18.05 13.82 -6.93
C SER A 411 -17.02 12.76 -6.60
N GLY A 412 -16.36 12.89 -5.47
CA GLY A 412 -15.18 12.11 -5.14
C GLY A 412 -13.87 12.66 -5.71
N ILE A 413 -13.87 13.29 -6.88
CA ILE A 413 -12.62 13.81 -7.52
C ILE A 413 -11.90 14.78 -6.59
N ARG A 414 -12.57 15.85 -6.11
CA ARG A 414 -11.97 16.82 -5.21
C ARG A 414 -11.45 16.18 -3.92
N ALA A 415 -12.19 15.22 -3.39
CA ALA A 415 -11.77 14.45 -2.23
C ALA A 415 -10.50 13.64 -2.52
N GLY A 416 -10.46 12.97 -3.68
CA GLY A 416 -9.30 12.20 -4.10
C GLY A 416 -8.06 13.05 -4.38
N LEU A 417 -8.22 14.24 -4.95
CA LEU A 417 -7.11 15.17 -5.17
C LEU A 417 -6.49 15.62 -3.83
N TRP A 418 -7.30 15.95 -2.81
CA TRP A 418 -6.78 16.30 -1.50
C TRP A 418 -6.11 15.12 -0.78
N PHE A 419 -6.71 13.94 -0.89
CA PHE A 419 -6.12 12.72 -0.34
C PHE A 419 -4.80 12.38 -1.05
N GLY A 420 -4.78 12.43 -2.39
CA GLY A 420 -3.60 12.17 -3.19
C GLY A 420 -2.48 13.19 -2.96
N ALA A 421 -2.81 14.48 -2.80
CA ALA A 421 -1.82 15.48 -2.41
C ALA A 421 -1.20 15.19 -1.04
N GLY A 422 -2.02 14.73 -0.08
CA GLY A 422 -1.52 14.25 1.20
C GLY A 422 -0.64 13.00 1.06
N HIS A 423 -1.04 12.05 0.23
CA HIS A 423 -0.25 10.84 -0.03
C HIS A 423 1.10 11.19 -0.66
N LEU A 424 1.12 12.04 -1.68
CA LEU A 424 2.36 12.53 -2.29
C LEU A 424 3.26 13.25 -1.25
N LEU A 425 2.67 14.08 -0.39
CA LEU A 425 3.43 14.74 0.67
C LEU A 425 4.04 13.72 1.65
N GLY A 426 3.28 12.69 2.03
CA GLY A 426 3.76 11.59 2.87
C GLY A 426 4.89 10.80 2.21
N GLU A 427 4.76 10.48 0.93
CA GLU A 427 5.80 9.84 0.11
C GLU A 427 7.08 10.70 0.08
N LEU A 428 6.98 11.98 -0.20
CA LEU A 428 8.13 12.89 -0.23
C LEU A 428 8.80 13.06 1.15
N VAL A 429 8.05 12.90 2.24
CA VAL A 429 8.61 12.95 3.60
C VAL A 429 9.27 11.64 4.00
N CYS A 430 8.69 10.50 3.66
CA CYS A 430 9.13 9.18 4.09
C CYS A 430 10.04 8.49 3.10
N SER A 431 9.76 8.62 1.79
CA SER A 431 10.55 7.98 0.76
C SER A 431 11.78 8.80 0.47
N GLN A 432 12.83 8.63 1.27
CA GLN A 432 14.18 8.94 0.80
C GLN A 432 14.45 10.40 0.39
N PHE A 433 13.41 11.26 0.36
CA PHE A 433 13.63 12.69 0.17
C PHE A 433 14.48 13.26 1.31
N LEU A 434 14.26 12.78 2.54
CA LEU A 434 15.12 13.09 3.70
C LEU A 434 16.45 12.33 3.67
N GLY A 435 16.52 11.19 2.95
CA GLY A 435 17.75 10.39 2.82
C GLY A 435 18.61 10.75 1.63
N LEU A 436 18.17 11.65 0.75
CA LEU A 436 18.82 11.99 -0.53
C LEU A 436 18.94 10.81 -1.52
N ASP A 437 18.33 9.66 -1.23
CA ASP A 437 18.51 8.44 -1.99
C ASP A 437 17.77 8.45 -3.33
N TRP A 438 16.69 9.22 -3.45
CA TRP A 438 16.14 9.60 -4.75
C TRP A 438 15.58 11.01 -4.75
N ALA A 439 15.89 11.76 -5.78
CA ALA A 439 15.24 13.02 -6.08
C ALA A 439 14.48 12.84 -7.39
N PRO A 440 13.25 13.34 -7.48
CA PRO A 440 12.52 13.33 -8.74
C PRO A 440 13.34 14.04 -9.82
N ARG A 441 13.56 13.38 -10.97
CA ARG A 441 14.27 13.96 -12.09
C ARG A 441 13.28 14.38 -13.16
N PHE A 442 13.45 15.55 -13.74
CA PHE A 442 12.61 15.99 -14.83
C PHE A 442 13.11 15.38 -16.15
N PRO A 443 12.24 14.84 -17.05
CA PRO A 443 10.76 14.92 -17.07
C PRO A 443 10.03 13.85 -16.24
N GLU A 444 10.71 12.83 -15.73
CA GLU A 444 10.12 11.68 -15.03
C GLU A 444 9.39 12.09 -13.73
N ALA A 445 9.76 13.24 -13.16
CA ALA A 445 9.04 13.87 -12.05
C ALA A 445 7.54 14.10 -12.32
N LEU A 446 7.10 14.12 -13.59
CA LEU A 446 5.68 14.17 -13.94
C LEU A 446 4.90 12.93 -13.46
N LEU A 447 5.58 11.80 -13.23
CA LEU A 447 4.98 10.62 -12.62
C LEU A 447 4.47 10.88 -11.19
N LEU A 448 4.98 11.90 -10.51
CA LEU A 448 4.45 12.36 -9.21
C LEU A 448 3.00 12.86 -9.28
N LEU A 449 2.45 13.07 -10.45
CA LEU A 449 1.02 13.32 -10.63
C LEU A 449 0.19 12.06 -10.37
N LEU A 450 0.73 10.86 -10.59
CA LEU A 450 0.02 9.60 -10.41
C LEU A 450 -0.42 9.35 -8.96
N PRO A 451 0.40 9.56 -7.91
CA PRO A 451 -0.02 9.53 -6.51
C PRO A 451 -1.20 10.45 -6.17
N VAL A 452 -1.47 11.45 -7.03
CA VAL A 452 -2.62 12.36 -6.88
C VAL A 452 -3.80 11.90 -7.73
N LEU A 453 -3.57 11.49 -8.97
CA LEU A 453 -4.62 11.16 -9.94
C LEU A 453 -5.26 9.79 -9.67
N VAL A 454 -4.48 8.78 -9.29
CA VAL A 454 -5.02 7.44 -9.02
C VAL A 454 -5.98 7.44 -7.84
N PRO A 455 -5.65 8.02 -6.67
CA PRO A 455 -6.62 8.19 -5.60
C PRO A 455 -7.85 9.01 -6.00
N ALA A 456 -7.67 10.03 -6.85
CA ALA A 456 -8.80 10.80 -7.37
C ALA A 456 -9.74 9.92 -8.19
N ALA A 457 -9.21 9.02 -9.02
CA ALA A 457 -9.98 8.06 -9.80
C ALA A 457 -10.73 7.05 -8.90
N VAL A 458 -10.06 6.48 -7.91
CA VAL A 458 -10.65 5.52 -6.98
C VAL A 458 -11.80 6.14 -6.17
N LEU A 459 -11.59 7.36 -5.62
CA LEU A 459 -12.63 8.04 -4.85
C LEU A 459 -13.77 8.56 -5.74
N TRP A 460 -13.49 8.93 -6.98
CA TRP A 460 -14.50 9.25 -7.97
C TRP A 460 -15.36 8.04 -8.33
N TRP A 461 -14.76 6.88 -8.59
CA TRP A 461 -15.47 5.61 -8.80
C TRP A 461 -16.33 5.25 -7.58
N THR A 462 -15.76 5.36 -6.37
CA THR A 462 -16.47 5.13 -5.10
C THR A 462 -17.72 6.01 -4.96
N ALA A 463 -17.60 7.30 -5.28
CA ALA A 463 -18.73 8.23 -5.25
C ALA A 463 -19.81 7.86 -6.27
N GLY A 464 -19.42 7.37 -7.46
CA GLY A 464 -20.32 6.86 -8.48
C GLY A 464 -21.13 5.65 -8.01
N CYS A 465 -20.46 4.64 -7.44
CA CYS A 465 -21.10 3.45 -6.87
C CYS A 465 -22.00 3.81 -5.67
N ALA A 466 -21.55 4.74 -4.81
CA ALA A 466 -22.35 5.23 -3.70
C ALA A 466 -23.63 5.93 -4.18
N ALA A 467 -23.55 6.73 -5.24
CA ALA A 467 -24.72 7.37 -5.84
C ALA A 467 -25.74 6.35 -6.40
N LEU A 468 -25.25 5.28 -7.05
CA LEU A 468 -26.12 4.18 -7.51
C LEU A 468 -26.79 3.47 -6.33
N SER A 469 -26.07 3.27 -5.23
CA SER A 469 -26.59 2.59 -4.04
C SER A 469 -27.70 3.37 -3.30
N THR A 470 -27.84 4.69 -3.54
CA THR A 470 -28.94 5.47 -2.94
C THR A 470 -30.32 5.02 -3.43
N GLY A 471 -30.42 4.41 -4.60
CA GLY A 471 -31.64 3.85 -5.13
C GLY A 471 -32.05 2.49 -4.53
N LEU A 472 -31.18 1.87 -3.73
CA LEU A 472 -31.49 0.63 -3.01
C LEU A 472 -32.32 0.93 -1.74
N ARG A 473 -33.24 0.03 -1.39
CA ARG A 473 -33.94 0.13 -0.10
C ARG A 473 -32.93 0.09 1.05
N PRO A 474 -33.14 0.89 2.11
CA PRO A 474 -32.33 0.79 3.32
C PRO A 474 -32.35 -0.65 3.87
N GLY A 475 -31.17 -1.16 4.31
CA GLY A 475 -31.05 -2.52 4.84
C GLY A 475 -29.86 -3.27 4.24
N LEU A 476 -29.94 -4.61 4.25
CA LEU A 476 -28.82 -5.52 3.89
C LEU A 476 -28.26 -5.25 2.48
N ARG A 477 -29.11 -5.05 1.47
CA ARG A 477 -28.65 -4.81 0.08
C ARG A 477 -27.82 -3.54 -0.07
N ARG A 478 -28.24 -2.43 0.58
CA ARG A 478 -27.45 -1.17 0.58
C ARG A 478 -26.15 -1.32 1.35
N SER A 479 -26.17 -2.06 2.46
CA SER A 479 -24.98 -2.36 3.24
C SER A 479 -24.01 -3.23 2.45
N ALA A 480 -24.47 -4.31 1.82
CA ALA A 480 -23.65 -5.19 0.97
C ALA A 480 -23.01 -4.43 -0.21
N ALA A 481 -23.76 -3.59 -0.92
CA ALA A 481 -23.24 -2.73 -1.97
C ALA A 481 -22.17 -1.76 -1.43
N GLY A 482 -22.35 -1.30 -0.20
CA GLY A 482 -21.36 -0.44 0.46
C GLY A 482 -20.09 -1.17 0.84
N VAL A 483 -20.18 -2.37 1.36
CA VAL A 483 -19.03 -3.24 1.67
C VAL A 483 -18.29 -3.56 0.38
N ALA A 484 -18.97 -4.06 -0.65
CA ALA A 484 -18.37 -4.35 -1.95
C ALA A 484 -17.61 -3.14 -2.53
N THR A 485 -18.22 -1.94 -2.51
CA THR A 485 -17.56 -0.71 -2.98
C THR A 485 -16.29 -0.39 -2.21
N VAL A 486 -16.29 -0.51 -0.88
CA VAL A 486 -15.12 -0.21 -0.05
C VAL A 486 -14.04 -1.28 -0.20
N SER A 487 -14.41 -2.57 -0.34
CA SER A 487 -13.47 -3.66 -0.57
C SER A 487 -12.76 -3.54 -1.91
N VAL A 488 -13.48 -3.21 -2.99
CA VAL A 488 -12.87 -2.97 -4.30
C VAL A 488 -11.97 -1.74 -4.27
N ALA A 489 -12.36 -0.68 -3.56
CA ALA A 489 -11.49 0.49 -3.37
C ALA A 489 -10.22 0.12 -2.60
N ALA A 490 -10.30 -0.77 -1.58
CA ALA A 490 -9.13 -1.27 -0.86
C ALA A 490 -8.19 -2.05 -1.79
N ALA A 491 -8.73 -2.95 -2.61
CA ALA A 491 -7.94 -3.69 -3.59
C ALA A 491 -7.29 -2.76 -4.64
N ALA A 492 -8.00 -1.71 -5.09
CA ALA A 492 -7.46 -0.72 -6.01
C ALA A 492 -6.31 0.08 -5.38
N PHE A 493 -6.44 0.46 -4.11
CA PHE A 493 -5.34 1.11 -3.37
C PHE A 493 -4.17 0.14 -3.14
N ALA A 494 -4.43 -1.15 -2.82
CA ALA A 494 -3.37 -2.13 -2.63
C ALA A 494 -2.58 -2.37 -3.92
N TRP A 495 -3.27 -2.51 -5.05
CA TRP A 495 -2.62 -2.60 -6.35
C TRP A 495 -1.75 -1.37 -6.63
N TRP A 496 -2.29 -0.17 -6.42
CA TRP A 496 -1.59 1.08 -6.66
C TRP A 496 -0.34 1.23 -5.77
N TYR A 497 -0.47 1.03 -4.45
CA TYR A 497 0.65 1.17 -3.52
C TYR A 497 1.73 0.12 -3.77
N GLY A 498 1.34 -1.13 -4.06
CA GLY A 498 2.28 -2.18 -4.41
C GLY A 498 3.10 -1.86 -5.66
N TRP A 499 2.46 -1.30 -6.70
CA TRP A 499 3.18 -0.87 -7.89
C TRP A 499 4.04 0.38 -7.63
N TRP A 500 3.50 1.37 -6.93
CA TRP A 500 4.21 2.62 -6.68
C TRP A 500 5.50 2.38 -5.88
N GLN A 501 5.44 1.63 -4.82
CA GLN A 501 6.61 1.32 -3.98
C GLN A 501 7.61 0.40 -4.69
N ALA A 502 7.14 -0.54 -5.52
CA ALA A 502 8.02 -1.47 -6.22
C ALA A 502 8.74 -0.88 -7.44
N ALA A 503 8.09 0.02 -8.16
CA ALA A 503 8.59 0.52 -9.44
C ALA A 503 8.39 2.04 -9.63
N GLY A 504 7.25 2.59 -9.21
CA GLY A 504 6.88 3.97 -9.49
C GLY A 504 7.87 5.01 -8.95
N THR A 505 8.40 4.80 -7.75
CA THR A 505 9.43 5.65 -7.14
C THR A 505 10.73 5.62 -7.94
N SER A 506 11.15 4.44 -8.39
CA SER A 506 12.35 4.25 -9.21
C SER A 506 12.23 4.96 -10.57
N PHE A 507 11.08 4.83 -11.24
CA PHE A 507 10.80 5.55 -12.48
C PHE A 507 10.82 7.07 -12.28
N ALA A 508 10.19 7.58 -11.22
CA ALA A 508 10.19 9.00 -10.91
C ALA A 508 11.57 9.56 -10.56
N ALA A 509 12.48 8.71 -10.10
CA ALA A 509 13.89 9.01 -9.87
C ALA A 509 14.75 9.00 -11.15
N GLY A 510 14.16 8.69 -12.31
CA GLY A 510 14.87 8.62 -13.57
C GLY A 510 15.75 7.40 -13.71
N MET A 511 15.34 6.26 -13.09
CA MET A 511 16.04 5.01 -13.34
C MET A 511 15.94 4.65 -14.82
N PRO A 512 17.07 4.43 -15.48
CA PRO A 512 17.11 4.20 -16.92
C PRO A 512 16.67 2.78 -17.24
N TYR A 513 15.40 2.60 -17.52
CA TYR A 513 15.00 1.50 -18.37
C TYR A 513 15.19 1.99 -19.81
N SER A 514 16.36 1.77 -20.38
CA SER A 514 16.58 2.02 -21.79
C SER A 514 15.74 1.05 -22.63
N SER A 515 15.30 1.47 -23.80
CA SER A 515 14.61 0.58 -24.73
C SER A 515 15.40 -0.73 -24.97
N ALA A 516 16.73 -0.65 -24.99
CA ALA A 516 17.61 -1.80 -25.08
C ALA A 516 17.45 -2.75 -23.87
N THR A 517 17.31 -2.24 -22.65
CA THR A 517 17.08 -3.06 -21.44
C THR A 517 15.70 -3.72 -21.49
N ALA A 518 14.67 -2.97 -21.90
CA ALA A 518 13.31 -3.51 -22.05
C ALA A 518 13.27 -4.60 -23.13
N LEU A 519 13.96 -4.38 -24.25
CA LEU A 519 14.07 -5.33 -25.35
C LEU A 519 14.85 -6.59 -24.95
N SER A 520 15.96 -6.44 -24.20
CA SER A 520 16.72 -7.59 -23.69
C SER A 520 15.88 -8.42 -22.70
N PHE A 521 15.08 -7.77 -21.86
CA PHE A 521 14.15 -8.46 -20.96
C PHE A 521 13.08 -9.25 -21.75
N LEU A 522 12.52 -8.64 -22.79
CA LEU A 522 11.53 -9.31 -23.64
C LEU A 522 12.17 -10.49 -24.41
N ASN A 523 13.36 -10.30 -24.93
CA ASN A 523 14.09 -11.32 -25.71
C ASN A 523 14.66 -12.46 -24.85
N ALA A 524 14.81 -12.28 -23.54
CA ALA A 524 15.32 -13.33 -22.65
C ALA A 524 14.49 -14.62 -22.62
N GLY A 525 13.25 -14.59 -23.08
CA GLY A 525 12.36 -15.74 -23.21
C GLY A 525 12.34 -16.39 -24.59
N PHE A 526 13.13 -15.89 -25.56
CA PHE A 526 13.13 -16.37 -26.95
C PHE A 526 14.47 -16.98 -27.35
N GLU A 527 14.43 -17.97 -28.23
CA GLU A 527 15.61 -18.52 -28.93
C GLU A 527 16.33 -17.41 -29.72
N PRO A 528 17.66 -17.44 -29.88
CA PRO A 528 18.41 -16.39 -30.58
C PRO A 528 17.88 -16.07 -31.98
N SER A 529 17.38 -17.05 -32.71
CA SER A 529 16.76 -16.91 -34.05
C SER A 529 15.37 -16.24 -34.01
N GLU A 530 14.74 -16.20 -32.85
CA GLU A 530 13.38 -15.70 -32.63
C GLU A 530 13.36 -14.34 -31.92
N GLN A 531 14.54 -13.78 -31.59
CA GLN A 531 14.66 -12.51 -30.89
C GLN A 531 14.26 -11.34 -31.77
N LEU A 532 13.57 -10.38 -31.16
CA LEU A 532 13.20 -9.13 -31.81
C LEU A 532 14.44 -8.29 -32.08
N SER A 533 14.63 -7.90 -33.33
CA SER A 533 15.66 -6.95 -33.72
C SER A 533 15.35 -5.55 -33.19
N PRO A 534 16.35 -4.71 -32.83
CA PRO A 534 16.14 -3.34 -32.45
C PRO A 534 15.45 -2.55 -33.57
N SER A 535 14.29 -2.00 -33.28
CA SER A 535 13.52 -1.16 -34.19
C SER A 535 12.60 -0.24 -33.37
N PRO A 536 12.13 0.90 -33.88
CA PRO A 536 11.18 1.75 -33.16
C PRO A 536 9.92 1.01 -32.69
N THR A 537 9.47 0.04 -33.47
CA THR A 537 8.29 -0.77 -33.13
C THR A 537 8.59 -1.77 -32.01
N SER A 538 9.72 -2.49 -32.07
CA SER A 538 10.14 -3.41 -31.03
C SER A 538 10.43 -2.68 -29.71
N ASP A 539 11.00 -1.47 -29.75
CA ASP A 539 11.23 -0.62 -28.60
C ASP A 539 9.93 -0.23 -27.90
N VAL A 540 8.93 0.22 -28.68
CA VAL A 540 7.60 0.56 -28.12
C VAL A 540 6.97 -0.65 -27.47
N ILE A 541 7.01 -1.82 -28.11
CA ILE A 541 6.40 -3.05 -27.60
C ILE A 541 7.12 -3.54 -26.35
N ALA A 542 8.46 -3.51 -26.36
CA ALA A 542 9.26 -3.92 -25.21
C ALA A 542 8.99 -3.04 -23.99
N ASN A 543 8.98 -1.72 -24.16
CA ASN A 543 8.67 -0.78 -23.09
C ASN A 543 7.24 -0.96 -22.58
N LEU A 544 6.27 -1.12 -23.49
CA LEU A 544 4.87 -1.36 -23.10
C LEU A 544 4.71 -2.67 -22.33
N THR A 545 5.35 -3.73 -22.79
CA THR A 545 5.32 -5.05 -22.14
C THR A 545 5.92 -4.96 -20.74
N LEU A 546 7.07 -4.30 -20.59
CA LEU A 546 7.71 -4.11 -19.29
C LEU A 546 6.79 -3.36 -18.32
N ILE A 547 6.20 -2.23 -18.75
CA ILE A 547 5.26 -1.45 -17.93
C ILE A 547 4.06 -2.31 -17.52
N VAL A 548 3.51 -3.08 -18.46
CA VAL A 548 2.35 -3.95 -18.20
C VAL A 548 2.68 -5.06 -17.24
N VAL A 549 3.82 -5.74 -17.41
CA VAL A 549 4.26 -6.80 -16.48
C VAL A 549 4.44 -6.25 -15.07
N LEU A 550 5.05 -5.07 -14.93
CA LEU A 550 5.21 -4.42 -13.63
C LEU A 550 3.87 -4.01 -13.02
N LEU A 551 2.91 -3.53 -13.81
CA LEU A 551 1.56 -3.19 -13.34
C LEU A 551 0.73 -4.43 -13.01
N ALA A 552 0.98 -5.55 -13.69
CA ALA A 552 0.26 -6.82 -13.53
C ALA A 552 0.85 -7.75 -12.46
N ARG A 553 1.75 -7.24 -11.63
CA ARG A 553 2.56 -7.99 -10.63
C ARG A 553 1.79 -9.09 -9.85
N PHE A 554 0.48 -8.91 -9.62
CA PHE A 554 -0.32 -9.86 -8.86
C PHE A 554 -1.47 -10.42 -9.69
N ARG A 555 -1.63 -11.74 -9.76
CA ARG A 555 -2.74 -12.40 -10.48
C ARG A 555 -4.13 -11.95 -10.01
N TRP A 556 -4.29 -11.59 -8.74
CA TRP A 556 -5.57 -11.10 -8.22
C TRP A 556 -6.03 -9.77 -8.83
N THR A 557 -5.13 -9.01 -9.50
CA THR A 557 -5.48 -7.74 -10.15
C THR A 557 -6.45 -7.91 -11.33
N VAL A 558 -6.49 -9.10 -11.93
CA VAL A 558 -7.54 -9.46 -12.89
C VAL A 558 -8.92 -9.33 -12.28
N TRP A 559 -9.10 -9.87 -11.08
CA TRP A 559 -10.36 -9.78 -10.35
C TRP A 559 -10.67 -8.37 -9.87
N LEU A 560 -9.66 -7.56 -9.59
CA LEU A 560 -9.84 -6.13 -9.30
C LEU A 560 -10.49 -5.42 -10.49
N THR A 561 -9.97 -5.61 -11.71
CA THR A 561 -10.54 -5.00 -12.92
C THR A 561 -11.97 -5.45 -13.15
N VAL A 562 -12.22 -6.76 -13.07
CA VAL A 562 -13.57 -7.31 -13.18
C VAL A 562 -14.50 -6.70 -12.13
N ALA A 563 -14.07 -6.58 -10.88
CA ALA A 563 -14.86 -5.98 -9.81
C ALA A 563 -15.11 -4.48 -10.02
N LEU A 564 -14.12 -3.72 -10.51
CA LEU A 564 -14.31 -2.31 -10.87
C LEU A 564 -15.41 -2.10 -11.90
N TRP A 565 -15.55 -3.01 -12.86
CA TRP A 565 -16.59 -2.96 -13.89
C TRP A 565 -17.93 -3.57 -13.44
N LEU A 566 -17.88 -4.68 -12.69
CA LEU A 566 -19.04 -5.46 -12.28
C LEU A 566 -19.85 -4.76 -11.19
N VAL A 567 -19.20 -4.20 -10.16
CA VAL A 567 -19.88 -3.58 -9.01
C VAL A 567 -20.86 -2.48 -9.43
N PRO A 568 -20.50 -1.49 -10.27
CA PRO A 568 -21.43 -0.48 -10.73
C PRO A 568 -22.54 -1.03 -11.66
N LEU A 569 -22.34 -2.19 -12.27
CA LEU A 569 -23.34 -2.87 -13.11
C LEU A 569 -24.37 -3.62 -12.25
N VAL A 570 -23.91 -4.30 -11.18
CA VAL A 570 -24.77 -5.12 -10.29
C VAL A 570 -25.65 -4.25 -9.38
N ILE A 571 -25.12 -3.14 -8.84
CA ILE A 571 -25.88 -2.29 -7.91
C ILE A 571 -27.25 -1.87 -8.46
N PRO A 572 -27.42 -1.36 -9.69
CA PRO A 572 -28.72 -1.02 -10.25
C PRO A 572 -29.63 -2.22 -10.47
N LEU A 573 -29.06 -3.42 -10.77
CA LEU A 573 -29.84 -4.64 -10.97
C LEU A 573 -30.53 -5.10 -9.69
N LEU A 574 -29.86 -4.94 -8.54
CA LEU A 574 -30.38 -5.28 -7.21
C LEU A 574 -31.53 -4.37 -6.76
N GLY A 575 -31.61 -3.14 -7.30
CA GLY A 575 -32.54 -2.11 -6.83
C GLY A 575 -33.75 -1.87 -7.72
N GLY A 576 -33.80 -2.42 -8.93
CA GLY A 576 -34.84 -2.05 -9.91
C GLY A 576 -34.78 -0.57 -10.33
N VAL A 577 -33.69 0.15 -9.97
CA VAL A 577 -33.56 1.58 -10.22
C VAL A 577 -33.32 1.85 -11.70
N ARG A 578 -33.89 2.95 -12.21
CA ARG A 578 -33.63 3.52 -13.53
C ARG A 578 -32.18 4.08 -13.61
N ALA A 579 -31.15 3.26 -13.40
CA ALA A 579 -29.81 3.68 -13.77
C ALA A 579 -29.76 3.71 -15.30
N ARG A 580 -29.64 4.90 -15.88
CA ARG A 580 -29.35 5.03 -17.31
C ARG A 580 -28.07 4.25 -17.60
N ALA A 581 -28.15 3.35 -18.58
CA ALA A 581 -26.99 2.61 -19.12
C ALA A 581 -26.04 3.55 -19.89
N ALA A 582 -25.70 4.71 -19.28
CA ALA A 582 -24.98 5.80 -19.93
C ALA A 582 -23.59 5.39 -20.44
N GLY A 583 -23.02 4.30 -19.88
CA GLY A 583 -21.75 3.74 -20.32
C GLY A 583 -21.89 2.61 -21.36
N VAL A 584 -23.06 1.96 -21.45
CA VAL A 584 -23.20 0.74 -22.28
C VAL A 584 -23.11 1.05 -23.76
N LEU A 585 -23.85 2.05 -24.26
CA LEU A 585 -23.83 2.39 -25.68
C LEU A 585 -22.45 2.82 -26.19
N PRO A 586 -21.74 3.79 -25.56
CA PRO A 586 -20.38 4.11 -25.97
C PRO A 586 -19.44 2.92 -25.82
N GLY A 587 -19.66 2.04 -24.83
CA GLY A 587 -18.89 0.80 -24.65
C GLY A 587 -19.06 -0.14 -25.84
N LEU A 588 -20.29 -0.38 -26.30
CA LEU A 588 -20.58 -1.22 -27.46
C LEU A 588 -19.97 -0.64 -28.74
N LEU A 589 -20.11 0.68 -28.96
CA LEU A 589 -19.53 1.33 -30.16
C LEU A 589 -18.01 1.25 -30.16
N CYS A 590 -17.35 1.52 -29.04
CA CYS A 590 -15.89 1.38 -28.93
C CYS A 590 -15.46 -0.09 -29.05
N GLY A 591 -16.23 -1.03 -28.48
CA GLY A 591 -15.98 -2.46 -28.60
C GLY A 591 -16.10 -2.97 -30.06
N ALA A 592 -17.07 -2.47 -30.82
CA ALA A 592 -17.19 -2.77 -32.24
C ALA A 592 -16.01 -2.19 -33.05
N ALA A 593 -15.57 -0.97 -32.73
CA ALA A 593 -14.38 -0.38 -33.37
C ALA A 593 -13.09 -1.17 -33.03
N VAL A 594 -12.94 -1.64 -31.78
CA VAL A 594 -11.87 -2.53 -31.36
C VAL A 594 -11.93 -3.85 -32.13
N GLY A 595 -13.11 -4.43 -32.28
CA GLY A 595 -13.32 -5.64 -33.08
C GLY A 595 -12.89 -5.48 -34.54
N ALA A 596 -13.30 -4.39 -35.19
CA ALA A 596 -12.89 -4.06 -36.56
C ALA A 596 -11.37 -3.86 -36.66
N GLY A 597 -10.76 -3.14 -35.69
CA GLY A 597 -9.31 -2.97 -35.61
C GLY A 597 -8.57 -4.31 -35.41
N ALA A 598 -9.10 -5.20 -34.57
CA ALA A 598 -8.54 -6.53 -34.35
C ALA A 598 -8.53 -7.36 -35.63
N LEU A 599 -9.63 -7.33 -36.42
CA LEU A 599 -9.68 -7.97 -37.73
C LEU A 599 -8.63 -7.40 -38.67
N ALA A 600 -8.49 -6.08 -38.78
CA ALA A 600 -7.49 -5.43 -39.61
C ALA A 600 -6.05 -5.79 -39.19
N LEU A 601 -5.77 -5.83 -37.89
CA LEU A 601 -4.47 -6.23 -37.37
C LEU A 601 -4.17 -7.71 -37.64
N THR A 602 -5.17 -8.58 -37.52
CA THR A 602 -5.03 -10.02 -37.84
C THR A 602 -4.67 -10.20 -39.29
N HIS A 603 -5.38 -9.53 -40.21
CA HIS A 603 -5.06 -9.53 -41.63
C HIS A 603 -3.65 -9.02 -41.90
N ARG A 604 -3.24 -7.92 -41.29
CA ARG A 604 -1.87 -7.36 -41.45
C ARG A 604 -0.79 -8.33 -40.95
N ALA A 605 -1.03 -9.00 -39.81
CA ALA A 605 -0.12 -10.00 -39.27
C ALA A 605 0.02 -11.20 -40.21
N GLN A 606 -1.08 -11.63 -40.84
CA GLN A 606 -1.06 -12.71 -41.86
C GLN A 606 -0.23 -12.31 -43.09
N VAL A 607 -0.39 -11.08 -43.59
CA VAL A 607 0.44 -10.55 -44.68
C VAL A 607 1.91 -10.53 -44.25
N TRP A 608 2.23 -10.06 -43.09
CA TRP A 608 3.62 -10.04 -42.60
C TRP A 608 4.28 -11.42 -42.52
N ILE A 609 3.58 -12.38 -41.93
CA ILE A 609 4.13 -13.75 -41.76
C ILE A 609 4.25 -14.50 -43.07
N TRP A 610 3.22 -14.41 -43.90
CA TRP A 610 3.11 -15.31 -45.08
C TRP A 610 3.57 -14.70 -46.41
N ARG A 611 3.47 -13.38 -46.56
CA ARG A 611 3.85 -12.70 -47.77
C ARG A 611 5.23 -12.06 -47.70
N ASP A 612 5.50 -11.43 -46.54
CA ASP A 612 6.77 -10.73 -46.33
C ASP A 612 7.81 -11.62 -45.64
N GLU A 613 7.51 -12.95 -45.48
CA GLU A 613 8.38 -13.99 -44.92
C GLU A 613 9.05 -13.61 -43.58
N GLN A 614 8.36 -12.87 -42.76
CA GLN A 614 8.88 -12.46 -41.46
C GLN A 614 8.90 -13.61 -40.47
N PRO A 615 9.89 -13.69 -39.55
CA PRO A 615 9.93 -14.71 -38.53
C PRO A 615 8.65 -14.73 -37.72
N PHE A 616 8.07 -15.91 -37.49
CA PHE A 616 6.73 -16.07 -36.92
C PHE A 616 6.60 -15.50 -35.53
N VAL A 617 7.53 -15.78 -34.61
CA VAL A 617 7.48 -15.37 -33.21
C VAL A 617 7.60 -13.84 -33.03
N PRO A 618 8.57 -13.15 -33.69
CA PRO A 618 8.61 -11.69 -33.69
C PRO A 618 7.34 -11.03 -34.22
N ALA A 619 6.84 -11.48 -35.38
CA ALA A 619 5.63 -10.93 -35.98
C ALA A 619 4.40 -11.10 -35.07
N LEU A 620 4.28 -12.26 -34.42
CA LEU A 620 3.20 -12.54 -33.49
C LEU A 620 3.29 -11.72 -32.19
N THR A 621 4.52 -11.46 -31.70
CA THR A 621 4.74 -10.59 -30.53
C THR A 621 4.34 -9.13 -30.84
N VAL A 622 4.73 -8.63 -32.01
CA VAL A 622 4.34 -7.29 -32.48
C VAL A 622 2.81 -7.18 -32.63
N TYR A 623 2.19 -8.18 -33.25
CA TYR A 623 0.74 -8.26 -33.38
C TYR A 623 0.03 -8.19 -32.02
N THR A 624 0.50 -8.96 -31.06
CA THR A 624 -0.13 -9.04 -29.74
C THR A 624 0.04 -7.73 -28.98
N GLY A 625 1.21 -7.07 -29.11
CA GLY A 625 1.42 -5.72 -28.56
C GLY A 625 0.41 -4.70 -29.11
N TRP A 626 0.16 -4.70 -30.42
CA TRP A 626 -0.82 -3.81 -31.03
C TRP A 626 -2.28 -4.15 -30.66
N ILE A 627 -2.63 -5.42 -30.50
CA ILE A 627 -3.94 -5.83 -29.94
C ILE A 627 -4.12 -5.27 -28.52
N PHE A 628 -3.06 -5.33 -27.71
CA PHE A 628 -3.09 -4.75 -26.36
C PHE A 628 -3.36 -3.24 -26.40
N VAL A 629 -2.64 -2.49 -27.23
CA VAL A 629 -2.83 -1.04 -27.42
C VAL A 629 -4.26 -0.74 -27.87
N LEU A 630 -4.77 -1.48 -28.85
CA LEU A 630 -6.12 -1.30 -29.39
C LEU A 630 -7.20 -1.51 -28.33
N LEU A 631 -7.10 -2.58 -27.56
CA LEU A 631 -8.03 -2.89 -26.46
C LEU A 631 -8.00 -1.81 -25.38
N LEU A 632 -6.80 -1.36 -25.00
CA LEU A 632 -6.63 -0.33 -24.00
C LEU A 632 -7.20 1.02 -24.46
N CYS A 633 -6.92 1.42 -25.70
CA CYS A 633 -7.49 2.63 -26.30
C CYS A 633 -9.02 2.55 -26.36
N GLY A 634 -9.58 1.41 -26.73
CA GLY A 634 -11.02 1.19 -26.76
C GLY A 634 -11.65 1.32 -25.37
N ALA A 635 -11.01 0.73 -24.34
CA ALA A 635 -11.45 0.85 -22.95
C ALA A 635 -11.39 2.29 -22.45
N VAL A 636 -10.31 3.01 -22.75
CA VAL A 636 -10.12 4.43 -22.37
C VAL A 636 -11.16 5.34 -23.06
N LEU A 637 -11.36 5.20 -24.34
CA LEU A 637 -12.33 5.99 -25.10
C LEU A 637 -13.75 5.74 -24.64
N ALA A 638 -14.11 4.47 -24.34
CA ALA A 638 -15.41 4.11 -23.80
C ALA A 638 -15.61 4.65 -22.39
N ALA A 639 -14.55 4.61 -21.54
CA ALA A 639 -14.60 5.22 -20.21
C ALA A 639 -14.80 6.74 -20.27
N ALA A 640 -14.05 7.42 -21.14
CA ALA A 640 -14.16 8.85 -21.36
C ALA A 640 -15.56 9.25 -21.85
N SER A 641 -16.07 8.54 -22.87
CA SER A 641 -17.42 8.75 -23.42
C SER A 641 -18.51 8.43 -22.37
N GLY A 642 -18.34 7.34 -21.61
CA GLY A 642 -19.20 6.99 -20.49
C GLY A 642 -19.23 8.06 -19.40
N ALA A 643 -18.05 8.65 -19.08
CA ALA A 643 -17.96 9.78 -18.14
C ALA A 643 -18.70 11.02 -18.64
N LEU A 644 -18.55 11.36 -19.93
CA LEU A 644 -19.24 12.50 -20.55
C LEU A 644 -20.76 12.30 -20.56
N MET A 645 -21.26 11.18 -21.08
CA MET A 645 -22.69 10.85 -21.19
C MET A 645 -23.33 10.57 -19.82
N GLY A 646 -22.57 9.93 -18.92
CA GLY A 646 -22.96 9.67 -17.53
C GLY A 646 -22.88 10.89 -16.63
N ARG A 647 -22.71 12.07 -17.24
CA ARG A 647 -22.67 13.34 -16.53
C ARG A 647 -21.58 13.44 -15.47
N GLY A 648 -20.39 12.98 -15.77
CA GLY A 648 -19.21 12.97 -14.89
C GLY A 648 -19.27 11.87 -13.81
N SER A 649 -19.93 10.74 -14.10
CA SER A 649 -20.02 9.58 -13.19
C SER A 649 -18.89 8.59 -13.42
N GLY A 650 -18.13 8.25 -12.35
CA GLY A 650 -17.09 7.21 -12.39
C GLY A 650 -17.65 5.81 -12.61
N ALA A 651 -18.88 5.56 -12.15
CA ALA A 651 -19.56 4.31 -12.41
C ALA A 651 -19.91 4.11 -13.89
N ALA A 652 -20.34 5.18 -14.60
CA ALA A 652 -20.61 5.13 -16.03
C ALA A 652 -19.35 4.95 -16.87
N ALA A 653 -18.23 5.54 -16.45
CA ALA A 653 -16.93 5.33 -17.07
C ALA A 653 -16.49 3.86 -16.96
N ALA A 654 -16.58 3.28 -15.77
CA ALA A 654 -16.22 1.88 -15.53
C ALA A 654 -17.10 0.91 -16.34
N VAL A 655 -18.42 1.15 -16.40
CA VAL A 655 -19.34 0.35 -17.24
C VAL A 655 -18.98 0.47 -18.70
N GLY A 656 -18.62 1.67 -19.18
CA GLY A 656 -18.19 1.88 -20.56
C GLY A 656 -16.94 1.07 -20.92
N ALA A 657 -15.89 1.17 -20.09
CA ALA A 657 -14.65 0.41 -20.26
C ALA A 657 -14.89 -1.11 -20.27
N GLY A 658 -15.63 -1.61 -19.29
CA GLY A 658 -15.93 -3.05 -19.19
C GLY A 658 -16.75 -3.57 -20.37
N THR A 659 -17.72 -2.78 -20.86
CA THR A 659 -18.53 -3.16 -22.03
C THR A 659 -17.69 -3.17 -23.31
N ALA A 660 -16.81 -2.17 -23.49
CA ALA A 660 -15.93 -2.10 -24.67
C ALA A 660 -14.92 -3.27 -24.69
N THR A 661 -14.31 -3.56 -23.55
CA THR A 661 -13.39 -4.69 -23.40
C THR A 661 -14.10 -6.02 -23.66
N ALA A 662 -15.29 -6.24 -23.06
CA ALA A 662 -16.05 -7.46 -23.28
C ALA A 662 -16.42 -7.65 -24.74
N ALA A 663 -16.93 -6.61 -25.42
CA ALA A 663 -17.29 -6.66 -26.81
C ALA A 663 -16.07 -6.88 -27.74
N GLY A 664 -14.98 -6.13 -27.53
CA GLY A 664 -13.76 -6.27 -28.31
C GLY A 664 -13.11 -7.65 -28.16
N LEU A 665 -13.03 -8.15 -26.91
CA LEU A 665 -12.50 -9.49 -26.67
C LEU A 665 -13.39 -10.60 -27.24
N THR A 666 -14.72 -10.42 -27.27
CA THR A 666 -15.61 -11.41 -27.90
C THR A 666 -15.30 -11.55 -29.38
N VAL A 667 -15.10 -10.45 -30.11
CA VAL A 667 -14.68 -10.48 -31.52
C VAL A 667 -13.30 -11.13 -31.67
N LEU A 668 -12.34 -10.73 -30.84
CA LEU A 668 -10.99 -11.29 -30.87
C LEU A 668 -10.97 -12.80 -30.61
N LEU A 669 -11.76 -13.26 -29.62
CA LEU A 669 -11.89 -14.69 -29.32
C LEU A 669 -12.56 -15.46 -30.48
N ALA A 670 -13.57 -14.88 -31.12
CA ALA A 670 -14.21 -15.46 -32.29
C ALA A 670 -13.22 -15.61 -33.46
N VAL A 671 -12.42 -14.56 -33.73
CA VAL A 671 -11.36 -14.59 -34.76
C VAL A 671 -10.30 -15.65 -34.42
N ASN A 672 -9.86 -15.74 -33.17
CA ASN A 672 -8.89 -16.78 -32.77
C ASN A 672 -9.49 -18.19 -32.75
N ALA A 673 -10.78 -18.36 -32.53
CA ALA A 673 -11.47 -19.65 -32.59
C ALA A 673 -11.57 -20.20 -34.03
N THR A 674 -11.55 -19.30 -35.02
CA THR A 674 -11.53 -19.61 -36.44
C THR A 674 -10.10 -19.60 -37.04
N ASP A 675 -9.09 -19.69 -36.20
CA ASP A 675 -7.66 -19.65 -36.59
C ASP A 675 -7.25 -18.39 -37.37
N GLY A 676 -7.91 -17.28 -37.09
CA GLY A 676 -7.75 -16.01 -37.81
C GLY A 676 -8.42 -16.02 -39.18
N CYS A 677 -9.14 -17.05 -39.53
CA CYS A 677 -9.82 -17.22 -40.79
C CYS A 677 -11.09 -16.36 -40.86
N VAL A 678 -11.00 -15.28 -41.60
CA VAL A 678 -12.19 -14.48 -41.97
C VAL A 678 -12.28 -14.53 -43.49
N PRO A 679 -13.20 -15.32 -44.10
CA PRO A 679 -13.28 -15.49 -45.54
C PRO A 679 -13.26 -14.20 -46.34
N ALA A 680 -13.87 -13.14 -45.81
CA ALA A 680 -13.89 -11.80 -46.42
C ALA A 680 -12.51 -11.12 -46.48
N LEU A 681 -11.53 -11.60 -45.71
CA LEU A 681 -10.17 -11.03 -45.60
C LEU A 681 -9.11 -11.99 -46.20
N GLU A 682 -9.54 -13.09 -46.82
CA GLU A 682 -8.66 -14.06 -47.45
C GLU A 682 -8.06 -13.54 -48.74
N THR A 683 -6.98 -12.81 -48.64
CA THR A 683 -6.25 -12.31 -49.82
C THR A 683 -4.83 -12.91 -49.94
N VAL A 684 -4.40 -13.71 -48.97
CA VAL A 684 -2.97 -14.09 -48.86
C VAL A 684 -2.72 -15.58 -49.10
N ARG A 685 -3.66 -16.48 -48.78
CA ARG A 685 -3.50 -17.93 -48.93
C ARG A 685 -4.83 -18.64 -49.10
N ALA A 686 -4.84 -19.74 -49.90
CA ALA A 686 -6.00 -20.60 -50.04
C ALA A 686 -6.35 -21.43 -48.78
N SER A 687 -5.40 -21.62 -47.86
CA SER A 687 -5.61 -22.19 -46.55
C SER A 687 -5.26 -21.14 -45.52
N CYS A 688 -6.23 -20.71 -44.79
CA CYS A 688 -6.12 -19.83 -43.63
C CYS A 688 -5.27 -20.47 -42.53
N GLY A 689 -4.30 -19.81 -42.01
CA GLY A 689 -3.50 -20.45 -40.97
C GLY A 689 -2.72 -19.47 -40.11
N PHE A 690 -3.33 -18.97 -39.04
CA PHE A 690 -2.58 -18.86 -37.79
C PHE A 690 -2.54 -20.27 -37.19
N PRO A 691 -1.37 -20.80 -36.78
CA PRO A 691 -1.37 -22.04 -36.00
C PRO A 691 -2.20 -21.82 -34.75
N ALA A 692 -3.36 -22.44 -34.68
CA ALA A 692 -4.38 -22.19 -33.61
C ALA A 692 -3.81 -22.29 -32.18
N GLY A 693 -2.77 -23.11 -32.00
CA GLY A 693 -2.08 -23.26 -30.73
C GLY A 693 -1.37 -21.98 -30.25
N ASN A 694 -0.64 -21.32 -31.15
CA ASN A 694 0.23 -20.19 -30.80
C ASN A 694 -0.58 -18.90 -30.53
N GLY A 695 -1.66 -18.64 -31.29
CA GLY A 695 -2.55 -17.53 -31.04
C GLY A 695 -3.26 -17.64 -29.66
N ARG A 696 -3.70 -18.86 -29.30
CA ARG A 696 -4.29 -19.12 -27.98
C ARG A 696 -3.28 -18.96 -26.85
N GLN A 697 -2.04 -19.44 -27.03
CA GLN A 697 -1.01 -19.30 -26.01
C GLN A 697 -0.65 -17.82 -25.75
N LEU A 698 -0.53 -17.02 -26.79
CA LEU A 698 -0.23 -15.59 -26.66
C LEU A 698 -1.39 -14.82 -26.06
N LEU A 699 -2.62 -15.10 -26.49
CA LEU A 699 -3.79 -14.49 -25.86
C LEU A 699 -3.87 -14.87 -24.37
N ALA A 700 -3.59 -16.13 -24.03
CA ALA A 700 -3.55 -16.60 -22.67
C ALA A 700 -2.43 -15.92 -21.83
N PHE A 701 -1.31 -15.58 -22.45
CA PHE A 701 -0.23 -14.85 -21.78
C PHE A 701 -0.57 -13.38 -21.54
N PHE A 702 -1.09 -12.67 -22.55
CA PHE A 702 -1.31 -11.23 -22.47
C PHE A 702 -2.66 -10.82 -21.85
N LEU A 703 -3.69 -11.64 -21.95
CA LEU A 703 -5.03 -11.32 -21.42
C LEU A 703 -5.03 -11.05 -19.91
N PRO A 704 -4.38 -11.83 -19.04
CA PRO A 704 -4.32 -11.53 -17.62
C PRO A 704 -3.62 -10.22 -17.34
N GLN A 705 -2.54 -9.92 -18.04
CA GLN A 705 -1.76 -8.70 -17.90
C GLN A 705 -2.57 -7.48 -18.35
N PHE A 706 -3.26 -7.59 -19.50
CA PHE A 706 -4.19 -6.56 -19.96
C PHE A 706 -5.29 -6.29 -18.94
N LEU A 707 -5.99 -7.33 -18.49
CA LEU A 707 -7.06 -7.18 -17.49
C LEU A 707 -6.54 -6.62 -16.16
N ALA A 708 -5.30 -6.90 -15.77
CA ALA A 708 -4.72 -6.37 -14.56
C ALA A 708 -4.62 -4.85 -14.56
N VAL A 709 -4.40 -4.23 -15.71
CA VAL A 709 -4.17 -2.78 -15.82
C VAL A 709 -5.35 -1.99 -16.38
N ALA A 710 -6.15 -2.62 -17.26
CA ALA A 710 -7.20 -1.93 -18.03
C ALA A 710 -8.23 -1.23 -17.15
N GLY A 711 -8.59 -1.83 -16.01
CA GLY A 711 -9.55 -1.27 -15.08
C GLY A 711 -9.14 0.09 -14.54
N MET A 712 -7.92 0.18 -14.00
CA MET A 712 -7.43 1.42 -13.40
C MET A 712 -7.02 2.47 -14.43
N VAL A 713 -6.30 2.05 -15.48
CA VAL A 713 -5.84 2.97 -16.53
C VAL A 713 -7.04 3.65 -17.21
N SER A 714 -8.09 2.91 -17.54
CA SER A 714 -9.29 3.49 -18.18
C SER A 714 -10.02 4.49 -17.28
N ILE A 715 -10.11 4.23 -15.96
CA ILE A 715 -10.77 5.12 -15.01
C ILE A 715 -9.92 6.39 -14.78
N VAL A 716 -8.61 6.26 -14.64
CA VAL A 716 -7.70 7.41 -14.48
C VAL A 716 -7.75 8.31 -15.71
N ALA A 717 -7.63 7.73 -16.91
CA ALA A 717 -7.68 8.47 -18.18
C ALA A 717 -9.01 9.17 -18.43
N ALA A 718 -10.12 8.71 -17.82
CA ALA A 718 -11.43 9.34 -17.93
C ALA A 718 -11.63 10.56 -16.99
N LEU A 719 -10.72 10.84 -16.05
CA LEU A 719 -10.84 11.97 -15.10
C LEU A 719 -10.98 13.35 -15.77
N PRO A 720 -10.16 13.75 -16.76
CA PRO A 720 -10.31 15.05 -17.41
C PRO A 720 -11.66 15.22 -18.11
N PHE A 721 -12.20 14.15 -18.70
CA PHE A 721 -13.51 14.15 -19.34
C PHE A 721 -14.65 14.29 -18.33
N ALA A 722 -14.50 13.67 -17.13
CA ALA A 722 -15.42 13.86 -16.03
C ALA A 722 -15.40 15.31 -15.49
N ALA A 723 -14.23 15.93 -15.42
CA ALA A 723 -14.09 17.35 -15.05
C ALA A 723 -14.75 18.25 -16.09
N ALA A 724 -14.49 18.03 -17.37
CA ALA A 724 -15.12 18.77 -18.48
C ALA A 724 -16.64 18.64 -18.48
N ALA A 725 -17.18 17.43 -18.27
CA ALA A 725 -18.64 17.20 -18.18
C ALA A 725 -19.29 17.99 -17.04
N ARG A 726 -18.55 18.27 -15.97
CA ARG A 726 -19.05 19.04 -14.82
C ARG A 726 -18.94 20.54 -15.01
N LEU A 727 -17.88 21.02 -15.64
CA LEU A 727 -17.75 22.44 -16.00
C LEU A 727 -18.89 22.89 -16.91
N ARG A 728 -19.25 22.08 -17.91
CA ARG A 728 -20.40 22.35 -18.80
C ARG A 728 -21.76 22.45 -18.08
N ARG A 729 -21.87 21.95 -16.85
CA ARG A 729 -23.14 21.97 -16.07
C ARG A 729 -23.35 23.18 -15.19
N ARG A 730 -22.38 24.05 -15.05
CA ARG A 730 -22.55 25.28 -14.28
C ARG A 730 -23.54 26.25 -14.95
N ALA A 731 -23.98 25.98 -16.20
CA ALA A 731 -25.10 26.67 -16.80
C ALA A 731 -26.45 26.18 -16.22
N PRO A 732 -27.41 27.05 -15.86
CA PRO A 732 -28.68 26.69 -15.28
C PRO A 732 -29.51 25.86 -16.26
N VAL A 733 -29.88 24.64 -15.88
CA VAL A 733 -30.76 23.75 -16.67
C VAL A 733 -32.19 23.96 -16.21
N ALA A 734 -33.05 24.31 -17.14
CA ALA A 734 -34.51 24.42 -16.92
C ALA A 734 -35.11 23.09 -16.37
N PRO A 735 -36.15 23.14 -15.53
CA PRO A 735 -36.79 21.96 -14.95
C PRO A 735 -37.38 21.07 -16.05
N ARG A 736 -37.02 19.77 -16.02
CA ARG A 736 -37.54 18.77 -16.96
C ARG A 736 -38.85 18.18 -16.44
N CYS A 737 -39.78 17.99 -17.34
CA CYS A 737 -41.03 17.24 -17.08
C CYS A 737 -40.76 15.81 -16.60
N PRO A 738 -41.62 15.23 -15.74
CA PRO A 738 -41.47 13.84 -15.27
C PRO A 738 -41.57 12.87 -16.45
N GLU A 739 -40.52 12.06 -16.69
CA GLU A 739 -40.52 11.03 -17.72
C GLU A 739 -41.48 9.87 -17.34
N ALA A 740 -42.24 9.37 -18.30
CA ALA A 740 -43.15 8.25 -18.17
C ALA A 740 -42.47 6.96 -17.67
N GLU A 741 -43.19 6.12 -16.92
CA GLU A 741 -42.67 4.84 -16.43
C GLU A 741 -42.36 3.86 -17.57
N PRO A 742 -41.14 3.25 -17.63
CA PRO A 742 -40.84 2.27 -18.68
C PRO A 742 -41.70 1.01 -18.53
N SER A 743 -42.11 0.46 -19.68
CA SER A 743 -42.94 -0.73 -19.74
C SER A 743 -42.34 -1.94 -18.99
N PRO A 744 -43.13 -2.87 -18.46
CA PRO A 744 -42.65 -4.08 -17.78
C PRO A 744 -41.67 -4.90 -18.65
N LYS A 745 -41.92 -4.98 -19.96
CA LYS A 745 -41.02 -5.66 -20.93
C LYS A 745 -39.61 -5.07 -20.97
N TYR A 746 -39.48 -3.73 -20.91
CA TYR A 746 -38.19 -3.06 -20.88
C TYR A 746 -37.39 -3.35 -19.58
N ARG A 747 -38.08 -3.52 -18.45
CA ARG A 747 -37.46 -3.92 -17.18
C ARG A 747 -36.86 -5.33 -17.24
N VAL A 748 -37.58 -6.28 -17.88
CA VAL A 748 -37.12 -7.67 -18.06
C VAL A 748 -35.88 -7.72 -18.98
N VAL A 749 -35.97 -7.12 -20.18
CA VAL A 749 -34.86 -7.06 -21.15
C VAL A 749 -33.59 -6.46 -20.49
N ARG A 750 -33.74 -5.37 -19.74
CA ARG A 750 -32.60 -4.73 -19.05
C ARG A 750 -31.97 -5.65 -17.98
N ARG A 751 -32.80 -6.44 -17.26
CA ARG A 751 -32.28 -7.41 -16.27
C ARG A 751 -31.52 -8.54 -16.96
N ILE A 752 -32.04 -9.04 -18.06
CA ILE A 752 -31.37 -10.10 -18.85
C ILE A 752 -30.05 -9.57 -19.42
N CYS A 753 -30.03 -8.42 -20.09
CA CYS A 753 -28.82 -7.84 -20.63
C CYS A 753 -27.78 -7.55 -19.54
N GLY A 754 -28.20 -7.07 -18.36
CA GLY A 754 -27.33 -6.85 -17.22
C GLY A 754 -26.77 -8.15 -16.65
N ALA A 755 -27.58 -9.19 -16.53
CA ALA A 755 -27.15 -10.51 -16.09
C ALA A 755 -26.14 -11.14 -17.07
N VAL A 756 -26.41 -11.08 -18.37
CA VAL A 756 -25.50 -11.52 -19.42
C VAL A 756 -24.16 -10.77 -19.36
N GLY A 757 -24.19 -9.43 -19.20
CA GLY A 757 -22.98 -8.62 -19.02
C GLY A 757 -22.19 -9.00 -17.77
N CYS A 758 -22.88 -9.30 -16.65
CA CYS A 758 -22.22 -9.76 -15.43
C CYS A 758 -21.55 -11.13 -15.64
N LEU A 759 -22.23 -12.07 -16.28
CA LEU A 759 -21.69 -13.41 -16.58
C LEU A 759 -20.50 -13.33 -17.55
N ALA A 760 -20.58 -12.48 -18.57
CA ALA A 760 -19.47 -12.23 -19.49
C ALA A 760 -18.22 -11.70 -18.78
N LEU A 761 -18.37 -10.70 -17.89
CA LEU A 761 -17.27 -10.13 -17.11
C LEU A 761 -16.67 -11.14 -16.13
N LEU A 762 -17.51 -11.95 -15.48
CA LEU A 762 -17.04 -13.02 -14.60
C LEU A 762 -16.31 -14.11 -15.39
N GLY A 763 -16.81 -14.47 -16.57
CA GLY A 763 -16.16 -15.42 -17.49
C GLY A 763 -14.79 -14.92 -17.93
N LEU A 764 -14.65 -13.64 -18.31
CA LEU A 764 -13.37 -13.01 -18.64
C LEU A 764 -12.39 -13.03 -17.46
N GLY A 765 -12.89 -12.73 -16.25
CA GLY A 765 -12.08 -12.80 -15.04
C GLY A 765 -11.56 -14.22 -14.78
N LEU A 766 -12.41 -15.22 -14.95
CA LEU A 766 -12.05 -16.61 -14.77
C LEU A 766 -11.00 -17.06 -15.82
N VAL A 767 -11.23 -16.77 -17.09
CA VAL A 767 -10.29 -17.07 -18.17
C VAL A 767 -8.95 -16.36 -17.92
N GLY A 768 -8.96 -15.07 -17.61
CA GLY A 768 -7.75 -14.33 -17.33
C GLY A 768 -6.98 -14.79 -16.08
N TYR A 769 -7.68 -15.35 -15.08
CA TYR A 769 -7.06 -15.90 -13.88
C TYR A 769 -6.51 -17.32 -14.08
N THR A 770 -7.21 -18.17 -14.81
CA THR A 770 -6.87 -19.58 -15.00
C THR A 770 -5.88 -19.81 -16.13
N THR A 771 -5.77 -18.86 -17.09
CA THR A 771 -4.74 -18.95 -18.12
C THR A 771 -3.36 -18.91 -17.49
N PRO A 772 -2.45 -19.82 -17.84
CA PRO A 772 -1.09 -19.80 -17.33
C PRO A 772 -0.36 -18.60 -17.92
N GLY A 773 -0.54 -17.44 -17.31
CA GLY A 773 0.34 -16.29 -17.56
C GLY A 773 1.73 -16.68 -17.11
N GLY A 774 2.71 -16.55 -18.00
CA GLY A 774 4.06 -17.08 -17.86
C GLY A 774 4.94 -16.56 -16.72
N ALA A 775 4.42 -15.85 -15.74
CA ALA A 775 5.12 -15.64 -14.48
C ALA A 775 4.61 -16.66 -13.46
N ARG A 776 5.09 -17.89 -13.53
CA ARG A 776 5.11 -18.78 -12.37
C ARG A 776 6.02 -18.15 -11.33
N SER A 777 5.46 -17.35 -10.41
CA SER A 777 5.93 -17.36 -9.03
C SER A 777 5.42 -18.67 -8.39
N GLY A 778 5.88 -19.80 -8.93
CA GLY A 778 5.87 -21.05 -8.18
C GLY A 778 6.90 -20.92 -7.06
N PRO A 779 6.83 -21.76 -6.01
CA PRO A 779 7.95 -21.90 -5.11
C PRO A 779 9.15 -22.19 -6.01
N VAL A 780 10.17 -21.34 -5.93
CA VAL A 780 11.43 -21.50 -6.64
C VAL A 780 11.88 -22.89 -6.29
N GLY A 781 11.84 -23.78 -7.29
CA GLY A 781 12.37 -25.13 -7.13
C GLY A 781 13.80 -25.01 -6.65
N SER A 782 14.24 -25.97 -5.86
CA SER A 782 15.58 -26.09 -5.28
C SER A 782 16.71 -26.34 -6.30
N GLY A 783 16.57 -25.82 -7.51
CA GLY A 783 17.68 -25.69 -8.47
C GLY A 783 18.44 -24.37 -8.20
N PRO A 784 19.72 -24.28 -8.56
CA PRO A 784 20.45 -23.00 -8.49
C PRO A 784 19.63 -21.98 -9.27
N ASP A 785 19.25 -20.91 -8.56
CA ASP A 785 18.42 -19.84 -9.13
C ASP A 785 19.26 -19.11 -10.20
N PRO A 786 18.98 -19.27 -11.51
CA PRO A 786 19.77 -18.62 -12.54
C PRO A 786 19.68 -17.11 -12.47
N THR A 787 18.73 -16.57 -11.71
CA THR A 787 18.58 -15.13 -11.50
C THR A 787 19.67 -14.54 -10.58
N VAL A 788 20.26 -15.32 -9.68
CA VAL A 788 21.38 -14.88 -8.84
C VAL A 788 22.67 -14.78 -9.63
N THR A 789 22.88 -15.65 -10.61
CA THR A 789 24.03 -15.62 -11.53
C THR A 789 23.87 -14.58 -12.64
N ALA A 790 22.64 -14.20 -13.01
CA ALA A 790 22.36 -13.24 -14.08
C ALA A 790 22.31 -11.78 -13.60
N LEU A 791 22.25 -11.52 -12.29
CA LEU A 791 22.43 -10.18 -11.75
C LEU A 791 23.91 -9.78 -11.98
N GLN A 792 24.17 -9.16 -13.14
CA GLN A 792 25.44 -8.46 -13.35
C GLN A 792 25.59 -7.48 -12.20
N ARG A 793 26.50 -7.82 -11.27
CA ARG A 793 26.89 -6.89 -10.21
C ARG A 793 27.37 -5.63 -10.90
N ARG A 794 26.74 -4.49 -10.59
CA ARG A 794 27.25 -3.22 -11.07
C ARG A 794 28.66 -3.02 -10.52
N PRO A 795 29.58 -2.41 -11.31
CA PRO A 795 30.81 -1.97 -10.77
C PRO A 795 30.53 -1.05 -9.57
N VAL A 796 31.00 -1.44 -8.41
CA VAL A 796 30.97 -0.63 -7.19
C VAL A 796 32.34 -0.05 -6.96
N ASP A 797 32.45 1.01 -6.15
CA ASP A 797 33.75 1.56 -5.78
C ASP A 797 34.55 0.53 -4.95
N SER A 798 35.83 0.77 -4.82
CA SER A 798 36.75 -0.13 -4.12
C SER A 798 36.41 -0.33 -2.64
N LEU A 799 35.83 0.69 -1.99
CA LEU A 799 35.40 0.62 -0.59
C LEU A 799 34.15 -0.30 -0.46
N THR A 800 33.17 -0.10 -1.30
CA THR A 800 31.94 -0.93 -1.31
C THR A 800 32.27 -2.37 -1.68
N ALA A 801 33.15 -2.60 -2.65
CA ALA A 801 33.66 -3.94 -2.98
C ALA A 801 34.34 -4.61 -1.77
N GLY A 802 35.18 -3.90 -1.07
CA GLY A 802 35.82 -4.38 0.16
C GLY A 802 34.84 -4.71 1.27
N LEU A 803 33.80 -3.87 1.45
CA LEU A 803 32.70 -4.13 2.40
C LEU A 803 31.88 -5.36 2.03
N GLN A 804 31.60 -5.57 0.75
CA GLN A 804 30.88 -6.77 0.27
C GLN A 804 31.71 -8.04 0.51
N VAL A 805 33.01 -8.02 0.23
CA VAL A 805 33.91 -9.15 0.48
C VAL A 805 33.99 -9.46 1.97
N TRP A 806 34.17 -8.44 2.80
CA TRP A 806 34.22 -8.59 4.25
C TRP A 806 32.90 -9.17 4.79
N ALA A 807 31.73 -8.62 4.37
CA ALA A 807 30.42 -9.09 4.80
C ALA A 807 30.17 -10.52 4.35
N TRP A 808 30.54 -10.87 3.11
CA TRP A 808 30.43 -12.24 2.58
C TRP A 808 31.21 -13.22 3.46
N GLY A 809 32.47 -12.90 3.79
CA GLY A 809 33.33 -13.73 4.64
C GLY A 809 32.78 -13.86 6.06
N TYR A 810 32.42 -12.73 6.68
CA TYR A 810 31.96 -12.67 8.07
C TYR A 810 30.62 -13.38 8.31
N PHE A 811 29.66 -13.20 7.43
CA PHE A 811 28.31 -13.74 7.59
C PHE A 811 28.15 -15.18 7.05
N GLY A 812 29.23 -15.90 6.79
CA GLY A 812 29.17 -17.34 6.48
C GLY A 812 30.20 -17.85 5.51
N GLY A 813 30.69 -17.06 4.56
CA GLY A 813 31.59 -17.52 3.50
C GLY A 813 32.89 -18.14 4.06
N ARG A 814 33.51 -17.51 5.06
CA ARG A 814 34.70 -18.06 5.73
C ARG A 814 34.41 -19.44 6.37
N SER A 815 33.27 -19.57 7.05
CA SER A 815 32.92 -20.86 7.69
C SER A 815 32.67 -21.95 6.66
N ILE A 816 32.12 -21.60 5.50
CA ILE A 816 31.86 -22.54 4.40
C ILE A 816 33.16 -23.00 3.79
N MET A 817 34.11 -22.09 3.52
CA MET A 817 35.44 -22.43 2.99
C MET A 817 36.21 -23.32 3.98
N GLN A 818 36.20 -22.98 5.27
CA GLN A 818 36.84 -23.82 6.30
C GLN A 818 36.19 -25.22 6.39
N GLN A 819 34.88 -25.34 6.29
CA GLN A 819 34.21 -26.66 6.27
C GLN A 819 34.64 -27.48 5.04
N TYR A 820 34.75 -26.81 3.90
CA TYR A 820 35.24 -27.43 2.68
C TYR A 820 36.67 -27.94 2.82
N GLU A 821 37.60 -27.10 3.32
CA GLU A 821 38.99 -27.48 3.61
C GLU A 821 39.08 -28.62 4.64
N HIS A 822 38.23 -28.59 5.67
CA HIS A 822 38.19 -29.66 6.68
C HIS A 822 37.73 -31.00 6.09
N ALA A 823 36.80 -30.97 5.13
CA ALA A 823 36.32 -32.16 4.43
C ALA A 823 37.39 -32.72 3.50
N LEU A 824 38.15 -31.84 2.80
CA LEU A 824 39.33 -32.25 2.01
C LEU A 824 40.40 -32.92 2.88
N ALA A 825 40.78 -32.27 3.98
CA ALA A 825 41.73 -32.79 4.93
C ALA A 825 41.25 -34.10 5.63
N ALA A 826 39.93 -34.30 5.77
CA ALA A 826 39.41 -35.57 6.25
C ALA A 826 39.54 -36.70 5.23
N ALA A 827 39.40 -36.41 3.94
CA ALA A 827 39.63 -37.37 2.87
C ALA A 827 41.14 -37.76 2.85
N ASP A 828 42.03 -36.83 2.95
CA ASP A 828 43.48 -37.07 3.04
C ASP A 828 43.85 -37.98 4.23
N ARG A 829 43.32 -37.65 5.41
CA ARG A 829 43.54 -38.45 6.64
C ARG A 829 42.95 -39.86 6.60
N SER A 830 42.09 -40.18 5.66
CA SER A 830 41.53 -41.56 5.48
C SER A 830 42.57 -42.52 4.92
N VAL A 831 43.76 -42.02 4.51
CA VAL A 831 44.89 -42.82 4.07
C VAL A 831 45.92 -42.87 5.22
N GLY A 832 46.22 -44.05 5.69
CA GLY A 832 47.22 -44.27 6.68
C GLY A 832 48.66 -44.08 6.17
N PRO A 833 49.65 -43.91 7.06
CA PRO A 833 51.06 -43.75 6.67
C PRO A 833 51.66 -44.98 5.96
N ASP A 834 50.96 -46.08 6.01
CA ASP A 834 51.28 -47.34 5.33
C ASP A 834 50.59 -47.50 3.98
N GLY A 835 49.89 -46.49 3.49
CA GLY A 835 49.13 -46.48 2.24
C GLY A 835 47.79 -47.22 2.28
N ASN A 836 47.39 -47.72 3.45
CA ASN A 836 46.12 -48.38 3.64
C ASN A 836 45.00 -47.36 3.74
N VAL A 837 43.87 -47.63 3.05
CA VAL A 837 42.71 -46.71 3.03
C VAL A 837 41.66 -47.24 4.02
N ASP A 838 41.27 -46.38 4.94
CA ASP A 838 40.04 -46.57 5.67
C ASP A 838 38.83 -46.24 4.78
N ALA A 839 38.23 -47.25 4.18
CA ALA A 839 37.13 -47.09 3.23
C ALA A 839 35.86 -46.45 3.90
N ALA A 840 35.67 -46.63 5.23
CA ALA A 840 34.54 -46.02 5.92
C ALA A 840 34.80 -44.53 6.15
N ALA A 841 36.01 -44.18 6.60
CA ALA A 841 36.43 -42.79 6.79
C ALA A 841 36.44 -42.00 5.46
N LEU A 842 36.91 -42.62 4.35
CA LEU A 842 36.92 -42.01 3.04
C LEU A 842 35.50 -41.76 2.53
N ARG A 843 34.54 -42.70 2.63
CA ARG A 843 33.13 -42.48 2.28
C ARG A 843 32.48 -41.42 3.08
N HIS A 844 32.80 -41.31 4.40
CA HIS A 844 32.29 -40.24 5.23
C HIS A 844 32.81 -38.89 4.76
N ALA A 845 34.11 -38.76 4.50
CA ALA A 845 34.73 -37.55 3.98
C ALA A 845 34.16 -37.13 2.61
N CYS A 846 33.92 -38.10 1.70
CA CYS A 846 33.27 -37.83 0.40
C CYS A 846 31.81 -37.33 0.59
N THR A 847 31.07 -37.82 1.60
CA THR A 847 29.74 -37.33 1.93
C THR A 847 29.83 -35.90 2.47
N ASP A 848 30.82 -35.61 3.32
CA ASP A 848 31.04 -34.25 3.88
C ASP A 848 31.47 -33.26 2.79
N LEU A 849 32.22 -33.67 1.80
CA LEU A 849 32.59 -32.88 0.63
C LEU A 849 31.34 -32.49 -0.18
N LEU A 850 30.44 -33.44 -0.45
CA LEU A 850 29.17 -33.15 -1.14
C LEU A 850 28.34 -32.17 -0.33
N ASN A 851 28.21 -32.41 0.98
CA ASN A 851 27.46 -31.51 1.87
C ASN A 851 28.07 -30.10 1.94
N ALA A 852 29.41 -30.00 1.91
CA ALA A 852 30.12 -28.72 1.88
C ALA A 852 29.89 -27.98 0.56
N ALA A 853 29.95 -28.69 -0.56
CA ALA A 853 29.67 -28.12 -1.87
C ALA A 853 28.23 -27.64 -2.01
N ASP A 854 27.26 -28.41 -1.48
CA ASP A 854 25.84 -28.01 -1.50
C ASP A 854 25.55 -26.80 -0.61
N ARG A 855 26.23 -26.70 0.55
CA ARG A 855 26.15 -25.50 1.41
C ARG A 855 26.75 -24.29 0.74
N ALA A 856 27.84 -24.46 0.00
CA ALA A 856 28.50 -23.39 -0.74
C ALA A 856 27.57 -22.81 -1.84
N ASP A 857 26.90 -23.66 -2.59
CA ASP A 857 25.90 -23.21 -3.60
C ASP A 857 24.63 -22.61 -2.96
N ALA A 858 24.30 -23.05 -1.77
CA ALA A 858 23.16 -22.48 -1.05
C ALA A 858 23.44 -21.12 -0.41
N TYR A 859 24.69 -20.68 -0.41
CA TYR A 859 25.12 -19.38 0.12
C TYR A 859 25.21 -18.32 -1.00
N PHE A 860 25.62 -17.11 -0.65
CA PHE A 860 25.80 -16.02 -1.61
C PHE A 860 27.01 -16.28 -2.55
N PRO A 861 26.92 -15.88 -3.82
CA PRO A 861 28.07 -15.91 -4.71
C PRO A 861 29.23 -15.08 -4.16
N VAL A 862 30.44 -15.52 -4.43
CA VAL A 862 31.66 -14.76 -4.09
C VAL A 862 31.59 -13.37 -4.73
N PRO A 863 31.86 -12.28 -3.99
CA PRO A 863 31.70 -10.90 -4.48
C PRO A 863 32.55 -10.56 -5.72
N VAL A 864 33.60 -11.27 -5.97
CA VAL A 864 34.52 -11.06 -7.10
C VAL A 864 34.22 -12.07 -8.20
N ALA A 865 33.94 -11.61 -9.41
CA ALA A 865 33.45 -12.47 -10.49
C ALA A 865 34.46 -13.53 -10.97
N SER A 866 35.78 -13.17 -11.01
CA SER A 866 36.85 -14.13 -11.33
C SER A 866 36.93 -15.24 -10.29
N GLU A 867 36.89 -14.88 -9.01
CA GLU A 867 36.93 -15.83 -7.91
C GLU A 867 35.68 -16.70 -7.85
N GLN A 868 34.51 -16.13 -8.15
CA GLN A 868 33.26 -16.90 -8.27
C GLN A 868 33.35 -17.97 -9.37
N ALA A 869 33.94 -17.64 -10.51
CA ALA A 869 34.13 -18.61 -11.59
C ALA A 869 35.06 -19.77 -11.16
N ALA A 870 36.18 -19.44 -10.52
CA ALA A 870 37.09 -20.45 -9.99
C ALA A 870 36.46 -21.31 -8.90
N TRP A 871 35.71 -20.69 -7.98
CA TRP A 871 34.94 -21.36 -6.91
C TRP A 871 33.90 -22.34 -7.49
N THR A 872 33.14 -21.89 -8.46
CA THR A 872 32.15 -22.74 -9.14
C THR A 872 32.79 -23.96 -9.81
N ALA A 873 33.93 -23.77 -10.48
CA ALA A 873 34.65 -24.84 -11.11
C ALA A 873 35.21 -25.86 -10.07
N ALA A 874 35.75 -25.36 -8.94
CA ALA A 874 36.22 -26.19 -7.84
C ALA A 874 35.07 -27.04 -7.24
N LEU A 875 33.92 -26.44 -6.96
CA LEU A 875 32.77 -27.15 -6.42
C LEU A 875 32.19 -28.19 -7.39
N ALA A 876 32.17 -27.91 -8.70
CA ALA A 876 31.72 -28.85 -9.72
C ALA A 876 32.64 -30.07 -9.81
N ASN A 877 33.95 -29.82 -9.77
CA ASN A 877 34.95 -30.89 -9.74
C ASN A 877 34.80 -31.73 -8.47
N THR A 878 34.71 -31.13 -7.31
CA THR A 878 34.50 -31.79 -6.02
C THR A 878 33.30 -32.70 -6.02
N ARG A 879 32.17 -32.22 -6.55
CA ARG A 879 30.96 -33.07 -6.66
C ARG A 879 31.17 -34.27 -7.54
N THR A 880 31.88 -34.11 -8.65
CA THR A 880 32.17 -35.19 -9.55
C THR A 880 33.02 -36.26 -8.88
N GLN A 881 34.08 -35.84 -8.22
CA GLN A 881 35.00 -36.75 -7.53
C GLN A 881 34.37 -37.40 -6.30
N ALA A 882 33.63 -36.62 -5.50
CA ALA A 882 32.95 -37.13 -4.29
C ALA A 882 31.85 -38.15 -4.64
N ARG A 883 31.10 -37.92 -5.70
CA ARG A 883 30.12 -38.91 -6.21
C ARG A 883 30.83 -40.18 -6.70
N HIS A 884 31.90 -40.05 -7.49
CA HIS A 884 32.69 -41.18 -7.93
C HIS A 884 33.21 -41.98 -6.73
N CYS A 885 33.68 -41.32 -5.68
CA CYS A 885 34.12 -41.95 -4.45
C CYS A 885 33.01 -42.76 -3.74
N LEU A 886 31.76 -42.28 -3.79
CA LEU A 886 30.63 -42.97 -3.17
C LEU A 886 30.08 -44.10 -3.96
N ASP A 887 30.13 -44.02 -5.31
CA ASP A 887 29.53 -44.97 -6.25
C ASP A 887 30.50 -46.07 -6.64
N ALA A 888 31.81 -45.82 -6.60
CA ALA A 888 32.87 -46.76 -6.97
C ALA A 888 33.44 -47.53 -5.76
N PRO A 889 34.02 -48.72 -5.96
CA PRO A 889 34.81 -49.37 -4.91
C PRO A 889 36.02 -48.49 -4.56
N PRO A 890 36.50 -48.59 -3.32
CA PRO A 890 37.67 -47.77 -2.91
C PRO A 890 38.88 -48.05 -3.79
N PRO A 891 39.75 -47.06 -4.08
CA PRO A 891 40.92 -47.25 -4.95
C PRO A 891 41.79 -48.40 -4.51
N ALA A 892 42.12 -49.27 -5.44
CA ALA A 892 42.79 -50.54 -5.15
C ALA A 892 44.33 -50.46 -5.05
N GLY A 893 44.92 -49.31 -5.39
CA GLY A 893 46.37 -49.14 -5.37
C GLY A 893 46.86 -47.69 -5.25
N PRO A 894 48.16 -47.51 -4.88
CA PRO A 894 48.73 -46.19 -4.61
C PRO A 894 48.61 -45.19 -5.78
N ALA A 895 48.81 -45.64 -7.01
CA ALA A 895 48.70 -44.81 -8.23
C ALA A 895 47.28 -44.36 -8.57
N GLU A 896 46.28 -45.12 -8.19
CA GLU A 896 44.87 -44.80 -8.38
C GLU A 896 44.41 -43.79 -7.29
N MET A 897 44.95 -43.99 -6.11
CA MET A 897 44.77 -43.12 -4.94
C MET A 897 45.35 -41.74 -5.18
N ASP A 898 46.61 -41.66 -5.64
CA ASP A 898 47.28 -40.41 -5.97
C ASP A 898 46.55 -39.63 -7.06
N ARG A 899 46.03 -40.30 -8.06
CA ARG A 899 45.14 -39.66 -9.07
C ARG A 899 43.84 -39.16 -8.52
N PHE A 900 43.23 -39.90 -7.58
CA PHE A 900 41.97 -39.51 -6.94
C PHE A 900 42.21 -38.29 -6.07
N PHE A 901 43.22 -38.25 -5.24
CA PHE A 901 43.53 -37.11 -4.39
C PHE A 901 44.00 -35.87 -5.18
N THR A 902 44.82 -36.06 -6.21
CA THR A 902 45.20 -34.96 -7.11
C THR A 902 43.95 -34.39 -7.84
N ALA A 903 42.95 -35.19 -8.13
CA ALA A 903 41.73 -34.71 -8.74
C ALA A 903 40.79 -34.00 -7.73
N LEU A 904 40.82 -34.42 -6.46
CA LEU A 904 40.06 -33.77 -5.39
C LEU A 904 40.67 -32.43 -4.96
N ASP A 905 41.99 -32.37 -4.86
CA ASP A 905 42.78 -31.24 -4.38
C ASP A 905 43.89 -30.87 -5.34
N PRO A 906 43.58 -30.22 -6.46
CA PRO A 906 44.60 -29.82 -7.44
C PRO A 906 45.54 -28.79 -6.85
N GLN A 907 46.83 -29.00 -6.99
CA GLN A 907 47.84 -28.03 -6.54
C GLN A 907 48.21 -27.03 -7.67
N PRO A 908 48.31 -25.73 -7.43
CA PRO A 908 48.10 -25.04 -6.16
C PRO A 908 46.59 -25.03 -5.77
N ASP A 909 46.30 -25.06 -4.45
CA ASP A 909 44.96 -25.05 -3.91
C ASP A 909 44.21 -23.77 -4.36
N PRO A 910 43.17 -23.93 -5.22
CA PRO A 910 42.45 -22.78 -5.72
C PRO A 910 41.59 -22.10 -4.62
N VAL A 911 41.22 -22.82 -3.57
CA VAL A 911 40.40 -22.31 -2.46
C VAL A 911 41.24 -21.41 -1.55
N ALA A 912 42.47 -21.85 -1.20
CA ALA A 912 43.40 -21.03 -0.42
C ALA A 912 43.81 -19.76 -1.20
N ALA A 913 44.04 -19.85 -2.51
CA ALA A 913 44.34 -18.69 -3.36
C ALA A 913 43.20 -17.68 -3.42
N ILE A 914 41.95 -18.15 -3.58
CA ILE A 914 40.74 -17.30 -3.53
C ILE A 914 40.60 -16.62 -2.17
N PHE A 915 40.79 -17.38 -1.10
CA PHE A 915 40.67 -16.86 0.27
C PHE A 915 41.71 -15.79 0.58
N ASP A 916 42.97 -16.02 0.25
CA ASP A 916 44.05 -15.05 0.42
C ASP A 916 43.84 -13.77 -0.40
N HIS A 917 43.32 -13.90 -1.62
CA HIS A 917 42.95 -12.77 -2.44
C HIS A 917 41.79 -11.97 -1.82
N LEU A 918 40.71 -12.64 -1.40
CA LEU A 918 39.57 -12.01 -0.74
C LEU A 918 39.98 -11.29 0.56
N LEU A 919 40.90 -11.91 1.35
CA LEU A 919 41.46 -11.27 2.54
C LEU A 919 42.32 -10.03 2.18
N SER A 920 43.05 -10.06 1.09
CA SER A 920 43.83 -8.91 0.63
C SER A 920 42.95 -7.73 0.23
N LEU A 921 41.79 -7.99 -0.40
CA LEU A 921 40.79 -6.99 -0.78
C LEU A 921 40.08 -6.38 0.45
N SER A 922 39.90 -7.16 1.52
CA SER A 922 39.32 -6.68 2.78
C SER A 922 40.35 -5.98 3.69
N GLY A 923 41.64 -5.94 3.32
CA GLY A 923 42.77 -5.55 4.15
C GLY A 923 42.70 -4.22 4.92
N PRO A 924 42.26 -3.09 4.34
CA PRO A 924 42.07 -1.86 5.08
C PRO A 924 40.95 -1.94 6.12
N THR A 925 39.88 -2.67 5.78
CA THR A 925 38.70 -2.87 6.60
C THR A 925 38.92 -3.90 7.72
N GLN A 926 39.72 -4.89 7.48
CA GLN A 926 39.98 -5.98 8.43
C GLN A 926 40.83 -5.53 9.66
N ARG A 927 41.75 -4.60 9.48
CA ARG A 927 42.52 -4.00 10.61
C ARG A 927 41.69 -3.14 11.53
N LEU A 928 40.47 -2.77 11.09
CA LEU A 928 39.58 -1.85 11.76
C LEU A 928 38.34 -2.55 12.38
N LEU A 929 38.10 -3.82 12.02
CA LEU A 929 36.91 -4.58 12.38
C LEU A 929 37.18 -5.84 13.24
N LEU A 930 38.41 -6.16 13.53
CA LEU A 930 38.75 -7.17 14.54
C LEU A 930 38.91 -6.48 15.90
N PRO A 931 38.23 -7.02 16.98
CA PRO A 931 38.39 -6.52 18.34
C PRO A 931 39.84 -6.68 18.85
#